data_569f655f73e27182da679c0ffb3cbd16
#
_entry.id   569f655f73e27182da679c0ffb3cbd16
#
_cell.length_a   1.000
_cell.length_b   1.000
_cell.length_c   1.000
_cell.angle_alpha   90.00
_cell.angle_beta   90.00
_cell.angle_gamma   90.00
#
_symmetry.space_group_name_H-M   'P 1'
#
loop_
_entity.id
_entity.type
_entity.pdbx_description
1 polymer ?
#
loop_
_entity_poly.entity_id
_entity_poly.type
_entity_poly.pdbx_seq_one_letter_code
_entity_poly.pdbx_strand_id
1 'polypeptide(L)'
;MAIQFNEKTKQFHLTNGNISYIFEIIRNGHLGQLYFGKALPLEGNYSHLQDKMHYRSMMPQVYENEYRFSLEQIKQEYPSYGTTDFREGAVEVLQQDGSRISDFCYVSHEVVPGKPKLEGLPATYVEKDEEAETLLVKLMDAKDGMELILSYTIFANFDAIARNAYFKNTGEEVVNLTKAMSLNLDLPDDDYDMVQFSGWWTRERHKKTSHLRQGIQSIGSMRGQSSHTHNPFLMLKRPNADENQGEVMGFSLVYSGNFLAQVEVDTFDTSRVMLGIHPQSFCWQLKPGQHFQTPEAVMTWSDTGMNGMSHIFHELYRSRLAHGVWRDKVCPILINNWEATYFDFDEDKLVRIASKAQEAGVELFVLDDGWFSTRRDDYHGLGDWSPNKELLPNGITGLAQRINDMGMKFGLWVELEMVNKDTPIYQEHPDWIIHVAGRKQSHGRNQYVLDFSRPEVVDYIHDAIYKVLSTADISYIKWDMNRSITECGSAGWPAAQQGEIFHRYILGVYDLYERLTSEFPHILFESCASGGGRFDPGMFYYAPQAWASDDSDACERLFIQYGTSYCYPLSFIGSHVSITPNHQVFRNTSLKFRGDVAYFGSFGYELDLGRLSPEEFEEVKEQIKFMKKYRQLIQYGTFYRIKDPFAGNEAAWMVVSPDKKQAIFGFYRMLSKSCMPFSLTKLPGLDENATYHVTIDNVEEMGSFTGAELMRAGLVTTDEACGEQKTEEKVFCGDFYSRLFLLEAE
;
A
#
# COMPACT_ATOMS: atom_id res chain seq x y z
N MET A 1 12.64 20.62 -13.50
CA MET A 1 12.59 19.23 -13.99
C MET A 1 13.20 19.20 -15.37
N ALA A 2 14.04 18.22 -15.67
CA ALA A 2 14.67 18.06 -16.97
C ALA A 2 15.08 16.60 -17.20
N ILE A 3 14.82 16.12 -18.42
CA ILE A 3 15.39 14.89 -18.96
C ILE A 3 16.33 15.27 -20.09
N GLN A 4 17.60 14.92 -19.96
CA GLN A 4 18.63 15.27 -20.93
C GLN A 4 19.37 14.02 -21.41
N PHE A 5 19.59 13.95 -22.72
CA PHE A 5 20.50 12.96 -23.31
C PHE A 5 21.76 13.66 -23.84
N ASN A 6 22.91 13.20 -23.39
CA ASN A 6 24.19 13.70 -23.86
C ASN A 6 24.75 12.79 -24.97
N GLU A 7 24.72 13.25 -26.21
CA GLU A 7 25.16 12.51 -27.39
C GLU A 7 26.63 12.09 -27.35
N LYS A 8 27.51 12.84 -26.68
CA LYS A 8 28.94 12.54 -26.63
C LYS A 8 29.25 11.45 -25.61
N THR A 9 28.61 11.50 -24.44
CA THR A 9 28.83 10.55 -23.35
C THR A 9 27.81 9.40 -23.38
N LYS A 10 26.78 9.50 -24.21
CA LYS A 10 25.66 8.54 -24.30
C LYS A 10 24.94 8.37 -22.98
N GLN A 11 24.84 9.43 -22.18
CA GLN A 11 24.23 9.42 -20.85
C GLN A 11 22.84 10.08 -20.86
N PHE A 12 21.92 9.43 -20.18
CA PHE A 12 20.63 9.99 -19.82
C PHE A 12 20.74 10.55 -18.40
N HIS A 13 20.23 11.75 -18.17
CA HIS A 13 20.14 12.37 -16.87
C HIS A 13 18.73 12.92 -16.64
N LEU A 14 18.04 12.35 -15.68
CA LEU A 14 16.72 12.78 -15.23
C LEU A 14 16.88 13.49 -13.90
N THR A 15 16.31 14.69 -13.75
CA THR A 15 16.33 15.44 -12.49
C THR A 15 15.12 16.36 -12.33
N ASN A 16 14.64 16.52 -11.10
CA ASN A 16 13.68 17.56 -10.72
C ASN A 16 14.34 18.72 -9.95
N GLY A 17 15.66 18.68 -9.80
CA GLY A 17 16.45 19.66 -9.02
C GLY A 17 16.77 19.21 -7.60
N ASN A 18 16.07 18.22 -7.05
CA ASN A 18 16.32 17.63 -5.74
C ASN A 18 17.00 16.25 -5.86
N ILE A 19 16.57 15.44 -6.84
CA ILE A 19 17.15 14.13 -7.12
C ILE A 19 17.70 14.06 -8.55
N SER A 20 18.62 13.12 -8.77
CA SER A 20 19.16 12.76 -10.08
C SER A 20 19.14 11.26 -10.28
N TYR A 21 18.74 10.84 -11.48
CA TYR A 21 18.84 9.47 -11.96
C TYR A 21 19.64 9.46 -13.25
N ILE A 22 20.76 8.73 -13.29
CA ILE A 22 21.73 8.79 -14.40
C ILE A 22 22.08 7.39 -14.83
N PHE A 23 21.98 7.13 -16.14
CA PHE A 23 22.43 5.88 -16.76
C PHE A 23 22.99 6.14 -18.15
N GLU A 24 23.68 5.17 -18.74
CA GLU A 24 24.33 5.33 -20.03
C GLU A 24 24.10 4.14 -20.97
N ILE A 25 24.28 4.38 -22.26
CA ILE A 25 24.37 3.29 -23.24
C ILE A 25 25.80 2.79 -23.21
N ILE A 26 26.02 1.58 -22.72
CA ILE A 26 27.35 0.95 -22.66
C ILE A 26 27.75 0.34 -24.02
N ARG A 27 29.01 -0.08 -24.12
CA ARG A 27 29.66 -0.46 -25.38
C ARG A 27 28.92 -1.52 -26.19
N ASN A 28 28.29 -2.50 -25.56
CA ASN A 28 27.53 -3.55 -26.24
C ASN A 28 26.09 -3.17 -26.60
N GLY A 29 25.69 -1.93 -26.36
CA GLY A 29 24.32 -1.45 -26.62
C GLY A 29 23.34 -1.65 -25.47
N HIS A 30 23.74 -2.31 -24.37
CA HIS A 30 22.93 -2.38 -23.16
C HIS A 30 22.92 -1.05 -22.41
N LEU A 31 22.08 -0.94 -21.38
CA LEU A 31 22.02 0.22 -20.52
C LEU A 31 22.76 -0.04 -19.20
N GLY A 32 23.68 0.85 -18.85
CA GLY A 32 24.48 0.78 -17.62
C GLY A 32 24.05 1.82 -16.61
N GLN A 33 23.77 1.40 -15.37
CA GLN A 33 23.36 2.28 -14.27
C GLN A 33 24.57 3.06 -13.71
N LEU A 34 24.43 4.36 -13.50
CA LEU A 34 25.48 5.22 -12.96
C LEU A 34 25.16 5.75 -11.58
N TYR A 35 23.99 6.39 -11.40
CA TYR A 35 23.68 7.10 -10.16
C TYR A 35 22.18 7.21 -9.92
N PHE A 36 21.78 7.09 -8.66
CA PHE A 36 20.49 7.53 -8.14
C PHE A 36 20.71 8.13 -6.75
N GLY A 37 20.22 9.35 -6.52
CA GLY A 37 20.42 10.04 -5.27
C GLY A 37 20.15 11.55 -5.36
N LYS A 38 20.77 12.33 -4.48
CA LYS A 38 20.67 13.79 -4.48
C LYS A 38 21.10 14.39 -5.82
N ALA A 39 20.45 15.48 -6.22
CA ALA A 39 20.68 16.12 -7.52
C ALA A 39 22.15 16.44 -7.80
N LEU A 40 22.58 16.09 -9.01
CA LEU A 40 23.90 16.40 -9.56
C LEU A 40 23.76 17.39 -10.72
N PRO A 41 24.85 18.13 -11.08
CA PRO A 41 24.83 19.08 -12.21
C PRO A 41 24.49 18.40 -13.54
N LEU A 42 23.58 18.97 -14.33
CA LEU A 42 23.16 18.43 -15.64
C LEU A 42 24.30 18.31 -16.67
N GLU A 43 25.28 19.21 -16.64
CA GLU A 43 26.38 19.27 -17.62
C GLU A 43 27.56 18.33 -17.25
N GLY A 44 27.36 17.44 -16.27
CA GLY A 44 28.39 16.51 -15.81
C GLY A 44 28.66 15.38 -16.81
N ASN A 45 29.87 14.82 -16.72
CA ASN A 45 30.21 13.51 -17.32
C ASN A 45 30.43 12.51 -16.18
N TYR A 46 29.56 11.54 -16.07
CA TYR A 46 29.50 10.58 -14.96
C TYR A 46 30.05 9.20 -15.30
N SER A 47 30.72 9.03 -16.47
CA SER A 47 31.31 7.75 -16.90
C SER A 47 32.37 7.19 -15.93
N HIS A 48 32.87 8.03 -15.01
CA HIS A 48 33.79 7.58 -13.97
C HIS A 48 33.12 6.75 -12.86
N LEU A 49 31.77 6.80 -12.76
CA LEU A 49 30.98 6.02 -11.82
C LEU A 49 30.74 4.59 -12.29
N GLN A 50 30.99 4.29 -13.57
CA GLN A 50 30.99 2.92 -14.06
C GLN A 50 32.31 2.26 -13.69
N ASP A 51 32.26 0.99 -13.28
CA ASP A 51 33.47 0.23 -12.96
C ASP A 51 34.37 0.08 -14.23
N LYS A 52 35.63 0.49 -14.09
CA LYS A 52 36.64 0.30 -15.12
C LYS A 52 37.47 -0.94 -14.77
N MET A 53 36.99 -2.05 -15.23
CA MET A 53 37.56 -3.36 -14.96
C MET A 53 39.04 -3.44 -15.06
N HIS A 54 39.68 -3.95 -14.03
CA HIS A 54 41.00 -4.59 -14.13
C HIS A 54 40.79 -6.04 -14.51
N TYR A 55 41.56 -6.52 -15.50
CA TYR A 55 41.53 -7.92 -15.93
C TYR A 55 41.58 -8.87 -14.72
N ARG A 56 40.64 -9.81 -14.65
CA ARG A 56 40.59 -10.90 -13.68
C ARG A 56 40.53 -12.21 -14.47
N SER A 57 41.42 -13.15 -14.17
CA SER A 57 41.66 -14.34 -15.01
C SER A 57 40.45 -15.26 -15.20
N MET A 58 39.49 -15.22 -14.29
CA MET A 58 38.28 -16.04 -14.35
C MET A 58 37.06 -15.34 -14.96
N MET A 59 37.12 -14.04 -15.22
CA MET A 59 36.00 -13.30 -15.81
C MET A 59 35.83 -13.60 -17.30
N PRO A 60 34.65 -14.05 -17.74
CA PRO A 60 34.35 -14.15 -19.16
C PRO A 60 34.27 -12.77 -19.79
N GLN A 61 34.56 -12.67 -21.07
CA GLN A 61 34.61 -11.41 -21.80
C GLN A 61 33.55 -11.39 -22.89
N VAL A 62 32.97 -10.25 -23.16
CA VAL A 62 31.92 -10.08 -24.19
C VAL A 62 32.51 -10.16 -25.60
N TYR A 63 33.74 -9.67 -25.80
CA TYR A 63 34.37 -9.59 -27.12
C TYR A 63 35.64 -10.44 -27.22
N GLU A 64 35.88 -11.06 -28.38
CA GLU A 64 37.12 -11.75 -28.67
C GLU A 64 38.31 -10.78 -28.65
N ASN A 65 39.44 -11.25 -28.13
CA ASN A 65 40.68 -10.47 -28.00
C ASN A 65 40.56 -9.18 -27.16
N GLU A 66 39.55 -9.08 -26.36
CA GLU A 66 39.29 -8.01 -25.39
C GLU A 66 39.26 -8.59 -23.97
N TYR A 67 40.00 -8.02 -23.03
CA TYR A 67 40.10 -8.53 -21.66
C TYR A 67 39.66 -7.53 -20.59
N ARG A 68 38.85 -6.53 -20.99
CA ARG A 68 38.47 -5.43 -20.11
C ARG A 68 36.98 -5.08 -20.15
N PHE A 69 36.14 -5.94 -20.74
CA PHE A 69 34.69 -5.69 -20.79
C PHE A 69 33.91 -6.96 -20.47
N SER A 70 33.35 -6.99 -19.28
CA SER A 70 32.45 -8.04 -18.80
C SER A 70 31.30 -7.41 -18.08
N LEU A 71 30.07 -7.91 -18.28
CA LEU A 71 28.89 -7.42 -17.56
C LEU A 71 28.83 -7.93 -16.11
N GLU A 72 29.69 -8.90 -15.73
CA GLU A 72 29.68 -9.49 -14.39
C GLU A 72 29.84 -8.47 -13.27
N GLN A 73 30.58 -7.37 -13.51
CA GLN A 73 30.80 -6.31 -12.52
C GLN A 73 30.21 -4.95 -12.90
N ILE A 74 29.69 -4.81 -14.13
CA ILE A 74 29.09 -3.57 -14.60
C ILE A 74 27.68 -3.45 -14.01
N LYS A 75 27.37 -2.30 -13.42
CA LYS A 75 26.02 -1.98 -13.00
C LYS A 75 25.12 -1.81 -14.21
N GLN A 76 23.98 -2.48 -14.24
CA GLN A 76 23.05 -2.48 -15.37
C GLN A 76 21.70 -1.88 -15.00
N GLU A 77 21.02 -1.36 -16.01
CA GLU A 77 19.73 -0.69 -15.85
C GLU A 77 18.54 -1.68 -15.94
N TYR A 78 18.61 -2.64 -16.87
CA TYR A 78 17.57 -3.66 -17.05
C TYR A 78 18.18 -4.93 -17.65
N PRO A 79 18.89 -5.72 -16.84
CA PRO A 79 19.67 -6.87 -17.32
C PRO A 79 18.78 -8.04 -17.75
N SER A 80 19.22 -8.75 -18.80
CA SER A 80 18.81 -10.12 -19.11
C SER A 80 19.91 -11.10 -18.67
N TYR A 81 19.56 -12.37 -18.46
CA TYR A 81 20.54 -13.42 -18.21
C TYR A 81 21.41 -13.67 -19.44
N GLY A 82 22.69 -13.92 -19.23
CA GLY A 82 23.67 -14.20 -20.29
C GLY A 82 24.59 -13.00 -20.56
N THR A 83 25.37 -13.08 -21.66
CA THR A 83 26.31 -12.04 -22.07
C THR A 83 27.28 -11.61 -20.95
N THR A 84 27.75 -12.59 -20.14
CA THR A 84 28.66 -12.45 -18.99
C THR A 84 28.06 -11.89 -17.68
N ASP A 85 26.79 -11.59 -17.59
CA ASP A 85 26.11 -11.30 -16.29
C ASP A 85 25.53 -12.60 -15.70
N PHE A 86 25.93 -12.93 -14.47
CA PHE A 86 25.48 -14.12 -13.73
C PHE A 86 24.50 -13.80 -12.60
N ARG A 87 24.26 -12.50 -12.35
CA ARG A 87 23.27 -12.05 -11.38
C ARG A 87 21.85 -12.28 -11.93
N GLU A 88 20.86 -12.18 -11.07
CA GLU A 88 19.47 -12.27 -11.47
C GLU A 88 19.11 -11.23 -12.55
N GLY A 89 18.51 -11.68 -13.65
CA GLY A 89 18.00 -10.80 -14.69
C GLY A 89 16.67 -10.16 -14.35
N ALA A 90 16.39 -8.97 -14.86
CA ALA A 90 15.09 -8.30 -14.75
C ALA A 90 14.05 -8.85 -15.73
N VAL A 91 14.50 -9.50 -16.81
CA VAL A 91 13.66 -10.09 -17.85
C VAL A 91 14.15 -11.49 -18.21
N GLU A 92 13.21 -12.39 -18.51
CA GLU A 92 13.49 -13.70 -19.08
C GLU A 92 12.43 -14.03 -20.13
N VAL A 93 12.88 -14.36 -21.34
CA VAL A 93 12.04 -14.78 -22.46
C VAL A 93 12.42 -16.21 -22.83
N LEU A 94 11.47 -17.13 -22.75
CA LEU A 94 11.62 -18.50 -23.26
C LEU A 94 11.28 -18.48 -24.75
N GLN A 95 12.31 -18.66 -25.56
CA GLN A 95 12.26 -18.68 -27.01
C GLN A 95 11.66 -20.00 -27.53
N GLN A 96 11.28 -20.04 -28.80
CA GLN A 96 10.74 -21.25 -29.42
C GLN A 96 11.77 -22.39 -29.50
N ASP A 97 13.05 -22.05 -29.65
CA ASP A 97 14.17 -23.05 -29.68
C ASP A 97 14.49 -23.59 -28.27
N GLY A 98 13.79 -23.13 -27.23
CA GLY A 98 13.99 -23.51 -25.83
C GLY A 98 15.08 -22.71 -25.11
N SER A 99 15.79 -21.82 -25.80
CA SER A 99 16.77 -20.93 -25.16
C SER A 99 16.07 -19.84 -24.33
N ARG A 100 16.85 -19.25 -23.38
CA ARG A 100 16.39 -18.16 -22.51
C ARG A 100 17.36 -16.98 -22.57
N ILE A 101 18.16 -16.91 -23.61
CA ILE A 101 19.15 -15.84 -23.81
C ILE A 101 18.51 -14.74 -24.62
N SER A 102 18.47 -13.53 -24.07
CA SER A 102 17.99 -12.32 -24.72
C SER A 102 19.07 -11.25 -24.74
N ASP A 103 19.12 -10.46 -25.82
CA ASP A 103 20.13 -9.41 -26.03
C ASP A 103 19.44 -8.08 -26.40
N PHE A 104 18.84 -7.43 -25.41
CA PHE A 104 18.10 -6.17 -25.56
C PHE A 104 19.06 -4.99 -25.73
N CYS A 105 19.36 -4.63 -26.97
CA CYS A 105 20.20 -3.49 -27.31
C CYS A 105 19.40 -2.22 -27.57
N TYR A 106 19.94 -1.06 -27.17
CA TYR A 106 19.37 0.26 -27.40
C TYR A 106 19.14 0.52 -28.89
N VAL A 107 17.95 1.07 -29.19
CA VAL A 107 17.55 1.49 -30.55
C VAL A 107 17.32 3.00 -30.62
N SER A 108 16.47 3.51 -29.74
CA SER A 108 16.07 4.92 -29.73
C SER A 108 15.49 5.31 -28.37
N HIS A 109 15.28 6.59 -28.19
CA HIS A 109 14.54 7.12 -27.04
C HIS A 109 13.65 8.30 -27.45
N GLU A 110 12.68 8.58 -26.65
CA GLU A 110 11.79 9.72 -26.75
C GLU A 110 11.51 10.31 -25.36
N VAL A 111 11.43 11.62 -25.27
CA VAL A 111 10.96 12.32 -24.06
C VAL A 111 9.59 12.91 -24.36
N VAL A 112 8.61 12.53 -23.56
CA VAL A 112 7.23 12.99 -23.69
C VAL A 112 6.84 13.81 -22.46
N PRO A 113 6.06 14.91 -22.63
CA PRO A 113 5.52 15.67 -21.52
C PRO A 113 4.48 14.83 -20.76
N GLY A 114 4.37 15.07 -19.47
CA GLY A 114 3.43 14.37 -18.61
C GLY A 114 3.80 12.90 -18.38
N LYS A 115 2.77 12.09 -18.12
CA LYS A 115 2.89 10.67 -17.80
C LYS A 115 1.88 9.84 -18.61
N PRO A 116 2.34 8.95 -19.50
CA PRO A 116 1.46 8.03 -20.22
C PRO A 116 0.66 7.13 -19.27
N LYS A 117 -0.61 6.89 -19.59
CA LYS A 117 -1.45 5.94 -18.85
C LYS A 117 -1.02 4.50 -19.14
N LEU A 118 -1.12 3.64 -18.15
CA LEU A 118 -1.01 2.19 -18.32
C LEU A 118 -2.39 1.61 -18.60
N GLU A 119 -2.51 0.84 -19.67
CA GLU A 119 -3.79 0.24 -20.06
C GLU A 119 -4.15 -0.93 -19.13
N GLY A 120 -5.33 -0.86 -18.51
CA GLY A 120 -5.86 -1.92 -17.62
C GLY A 120 -5.14 -2.09 -16.29
N LEU A 121 -4.20 -1.20 -15.96
CA LEU A 121 -3.41 -1.25 -14.72
C LEU A 121 -3.51 0.07 -13.94
N PRO A 122 -3.64 0.02 -12.62
CA PRO A 122 -3.50 1.20 -11.77
C PRO A 122 -2.07 1.75 -11.86
N ALA A 123 -1.95 3.06 -11.86
CA ALA A 123 -0.67 3.75 -11.89
C ALA A 123 -0.80 5.16 -11.30
N THR A 124 0.29 5.73 -10.84
CA THR A 124 0.33 7.16 -10.57
C THR A 124 0.04 7.95 -11.83
N TYR A 125 -0.53 9.15 -11.70
CA TYR A 125 -0.93 9.98 -12.83
C TYR A 125 -0.55 11.45 -12.61
N VAL A 126 -0.74 12.26 -13.64
CA VAL A 126 -0.63 13.71 -13.57
C VAL A 126 -1.92 14.37 -14.06
N GLU A 127 -2.26 15.52 -13.52
CA GLU A 127 -3.41 16.31 -13.98
C GLU A 127 -3.04 17.27 -15.11
N LYS A 128 -1.75 17.63 -15.18
CA LYS A 128 -1.18 18.52 -16.19
C LYS A 128 0.18 17.98 -16.64
N ASP A 129 0.48 18.17 -17.91
CA ASP A 129 1.74 17.68 -18.49
C ASP A 129 2.99 18.29 -17.83
N GLU A 130 2.89 19.50 -17.27
CA GLU A 130 4.01 20.16 -16.60
C GLU A 130 4.39 19.53 -15.25
N GLU A 131 3.57 18.64 -14.73
CA GLU A 131 3.81 17.96 -13.44
C GLU A 131 4.82 16.82 -13.55
N ALA A 132 5.08 16.30 -14.75
CA ALA A 132 6.07 15.26 -14.99
C ALA A 132 6.64 15.32 -16.41
N GLU A 133 7.79 14.66 -16.59
CA GLU A 133 8.33 14.26 -17.89
C GLU A 133 8.60 12.76 -17.90
N THR A 134 8.37 12.11 -19.02
CA THR A 134 8.61 10.67 -19.16
C THR A 134 9.62 10.41 -20.28
N LEU A 135 10.69 9.69 -19.93
CA LEU A 135 11.64 9.11 -20.88
C LEU A 135 11.17 7.70 -21.26
N LEU A 136 11.02 7.46 -22.55
CA LEU A 136 10.77 6.16 -23.15
C LEU A 136 12.04 5.69 -23.86
N VAL A 137 12.64 4.60 -23.39
CA VAL A 137 13.83 4.03 -24.01
C VAL A 137 13.47 2.73 -24.70
N LYS A 138 13.63 2.69 -26.02
CA LYS A 138 13.35 1.52 -26.85
C LYS A 138 14.61 0.67 -27.00
N LEU A 139 14.46 -0.60 -26.67
CA LEU A 139 15.43 -1.65 -26.84
C LEU A 139 14.89 -2.74 -27.77
N MET A 140 15.74 -3.50 -28.41
CA MET A 140 15.37 -4.60 -29.33
C MET A 140 16.29 -5.78 -29.13
N ASP A 141 15.70 -6.96 -28.99
CA ASP A 141 16.39 -8.22 -29.29
C ASP A 141 16.16 -8.55 -30.77
N ALA A 142 17.20 -8.32 -31.56
CA ALA A 142 17.10 -8.41 -33.02
C ALA A 142 16.94 -9.86 -33.53
N LYS A 143 17.40 -10.87 -32.74
CA LYS A 143 17.28 -12.29 -33.14
C LYS A 143 15.82 -12.73 -33.16
N ASP A 144 15.11 -12.39 -32.10
CA ASP A 144 13.76 -12.91 -31.85
C ASP A 144 12.65 -11.88 -32.13
N GLY A 145 13.03 -10.66 -32.49
CA GLY A 145 12.10 -9.57 -32.80
C GLY A 145 11.35 -9.08 -31.55
N MET A 146 11.94 -9.20 -30.36
CA MET A 146 11.34 -8.70 -29.14
C MET A 146 11.70 -7.25 -28.91
N GLU A 147 10.69 -6.38 -28.91
CA GLU A 147 10.79 -4.97 -28.53
C GLU A 147 10.53 -4.80 -27.03
N LEU A 148 11.35 -4.00 -26.37
CA LEU A 148 11.22 -3.60 -24.98
C LEU A 148 11.26 -2.07 -24.91
N ILE A 149 10.26 -1.47 -24.28
CA ILE A 149 10.23 -0.03 -23.96
C ILE A 149 10.31 0.10 -22.45
N LEU A 150 11.36 0.73 -21.95
CA LEU A 150 11.50 1.11 -20.55
C LEU A 150 11.00 2.54 -20.36
N SER A 151 10.08 2.71 -19.40
CA SER A 151 9.50 4.01 -19.07
C SER A 151 10.05 4.54 -17.74
N TYR A 152 10.44 5.81 -17.73
CA TYR A 152 10.96 6.53 -16.57
C TYR A 152 10.25 7.86 -16.46
N THR A 153 9.33 7.98 -15.52
CA THR A 153 8.63 9.24 -15.25
C THR A 153 9.23 9.93 -14.03
N ILE A 154 9.76 11.13 -14.20
CA ILE A 154 10.20 11.98 -13.08
C ILE A 154 9.15 13.07 -12.83
N PHE A 155 8.79 13.25 -11.55
CA PHE A 155 7.80 14.24 -11.12
C PHE A 155 8.46 15.57 -10.74
N ALA A 156 7.80 16.68 -11.08
CA ALA A 156 8.30 18.02 -10.77
C ALA A 156 8.30 18.32 -9.26
N ASN A 157 7.26 17.87 -8.57
CA ASN A 157 7.00 18.23 -7.17
C ASN A 157 7.24 17.09 -6.17
N PHE A 158 7.66 15.91 -6.65
CA PHE A 158 7.93 14.75 -5.81
C PHE A 158 9.30 14.17 -6.13
N ASP A 159 10.08 13.87 -5.09
CA ASP A 159 11.40 13.25 -5.25
C ASP A 159 11.24 11.73 -5.51
N ALA A 160 10.52 11.44 -6.59
CA ALA A 160 10.09 10.11 -7.00
C ALA A 160 10.28 9.90 -8.51
N ILE A 161 10.52 8.64 -8.87
CA ILE A 161 10.54 8.16 -10.26
C ILE A 161 9.61 6.95 -10.37
N ALA A 162 8.67 7.01 -11.32
CA ALA A 162 7.82 5.87 -11.66
C ALA A 162 8.44 5.09 -12.83
N ARG A 163 8.43 3.77 -12.74
CA ARG A 163 9.08 2.83 -13.66
C ARG A 163 8.10 1.75 -14.12
N ASN A 164 8.15 1.40 -15.40
CA ASN A 164 7.51 0.21 -15.95
C ASN A 164 8.23 -0.26 -17.21
N ALA A 165 7.88 -1.46 -17.68
CA ALA A 165 8.41 -2.06 -18.91
C ALA A 165 7.25 -2.54 -19.78
N TYR A 166 7.35 -2.27 -21.08
CA TYR A 166 6.41 -2.72 -22.10
C TYR A 166 7.13 -3.61 -23.10
N PHE A 167 6.62 -4.82 -23.30
CA PHE A 167 7.15 -5.83 -24.20
C PHE A 167 6.24 -6.02 -25.40
N LYS A 168 6.79 -6.11 -26.60
CA LYS A 168 6.05 -6.42 -27.81
C LYS A 168 6.78 -7.45 -28.66
N ASN A 169 6.07 -8.50 -29.01
CA ASN A 169 6.59 -9.47 -29.97
C ASN A 169 6.37 -8.94 -31.39
N THR A 170 7.44 -8.47 -32.06
CA THR A 170 7.43 -8.04 -33.45
C THR A 170 8.04 -9.10 -34.38
N GLY A 171 8.46 -10.23 -33.82
CA GLY A 171 8.97 -11.40 -34.54
C GLY A 171 7.84 -12.23 -35.15
N GLU A 172 8.23 -13.38 -35.73
CA GLU A 172 7.31 -14.30 -36.41
C GLU A 172 6.87 -15.46 -35.52
N GLU A 173 7.60 -15.72 -34.42
CA GLU A 173 7.42 -16.88 -33.56
C GLU A 173 6.69 -16.52 -32.26
N VAL A 174 6.08 -17.51 -31.64
CA VAL A 174 5.48 -17.38 -30.32
C VAL A 174 6.57 -17.49 -29.26
N VAL A 175 6.61 -16.54 -28.34
CA VAL A 175 7.53 -16.56 -27.19
C VAL A 175 6.75 -16.52 -25.87
N ASN A 176 7.40 -16.93 -24.78
CA ASN A 176 6.81 -16.84 -23.45
C ASN A 176 7.68 -15.96 -22.56
N LEU A 177 7.10 -14.91 -22.03
CA LEU A 177 7.72 -14.04 -21.04
C LEU A 177 7.56 -14.71 -19.66
N THR A 178 8.66 -15.20 -19.10
CA THR A 178 8.67 -15.95 -17.83
C THR A 178 9.13 -15.10 -16.65
N LYS A 179 9.77 -13.95 -16.90
CA LYS A 179 10.09 -12.92 -15.92
C LYS A 179 10.00 -11.54 -16.56
N ALA A 180 9.34 -10.60 -15.89
CA ALA A 180 9.21 -9.21 -16.32
C ALA A 180 9.12 -8.32 -15.07
N MET A 181 10.25 -7.80 -14.63
CA MET A 181 10.28 -6.89 -13.48
C MET A 181 9.88 -5.48 -13.93
N SER A 182 9.20 -4.76 -13.05
CA SER A 182 8.81 -3.36 -13.30
C SER A 182 9.99 -2.41 -13.11
N LEU A 183 10.93 -2.78 -12.23
CA LEU A 183 12.09 -1.98 -11.86
C LEU A 183 13.29 -2.89 -11.64
N ASN A 184 14.47 -2.43 -12.11
CA ASN A 184 15.77 -2.83 -11.66
C ASN A 184 16.60 -1.58 -11.34
N LEU A 185 17.42 -1.65 -10.29
CA LEU A 185 18.36 -0.61 -9.89
C LEU A 185 19.61 -1.25 -9.29
N ASP A 186 20.76 -1.04 -9.92
CA ASP A 186 22.05 -1.48 -9.37
C ASP A 186 22.71 -0.35 -8.58
N LEU A 187 22.91 -0.56 -7.26
CA LEU A 187 23.55 0.37 -6.34
C LEU A 187 25.05 0.04 -6.20
N PRO A 188 25.90 1.03 -5.89
CA PRO A 188 27.35 0.86 -5.94
C PRO A 188 27.95 0.10 -4.75
N ASP A 189 27.21 -0.14 -3.69
CA ASP A 189 27.68 -0.80 -2.47
C ASP A 189 26.56 -1.55 -1.75
N ASP A 190 26.89 -2.30 -0.70
CA ASP A 190 25.97 -3.09 0.13
C ASP A 190 25.76 -2.53 1.55
N ASP A 191 26.28 -1.34 1.85
CA ASP A 191 26.14 -0.70 3.17
C ASP A 191 24.74 -0.14 3.40
N TYR A 192 23.74 -1.03 3.34
CA TYR A 192 22.34 -0.70 3.58
C TYR A 192 21.67 -1.68 4.54
N ASP A 193 20.74 -1.15 5.31
CA ASP A 193 19.71 -1.93 6.00
C ASP A 193 18.47 -2.03 5.11
N MET A 194 18.04 -3.24 4.79
CA MET A 194 16.74 -3.52 4.17
C MET A 194 15.66 -3.51 5.24
N VAL A 195 14.66 -2.64 5.08
CA VAL A 195 13.49 -2.58 5.95
C VAL A 195 12.27 -3.06 5.17
N GLN A 196 11.58 -4.04 5.72
CA GLN A 196 10.39 -4.68 5.15
C GLN A 196 9.23 -4.71 6.14
N PHE A 197 8.02 -4.83 5.61
CA PHE A 197 6.78 -4.82 6.39
C PHE A 197 6.09 -6.16 6.23
N SER A 198 6.22 -6.98 7.26
CA SER A 198 5.83 -8.39 7.25
C SER A 198 4.88 -8.70 8.39
N GLY A 199 4.08 -9.74 8.25
CA GLY A 199 3.15 -10.11 9.30
C GLY A 199 2.30 -11.32 8.98
N TRP A 200 1.09 -11.26 9.47
CA TRP A 200 0.03 -12.22 9.23
C TRP A 200 -1.33 -11.55 9.48
N TRP A 201 -2.43 -12.24 9.25
CA TRP A 201 -3.75 -11.81 9.68
C TRP A 201 -3.73 -11.35 11.14
N THR A 202 -4.30 -10.19 11.45
CA THR A 202 -4.31 -9.53 12.76
C THR A 202 -2.94 -9.06 13.28
N ARG A 203 -1.91 -9.09 12.44
CA ARG A 203 -0.55 -8.62 12.77
C ARG A 203 0.17 -8.13 11.51
N GLU A 204 -0.47 -7.29 10.76
CA GLU A 204 0.00 -6.82 9.45
C GLU A 204 1.10 -5.76 9.59
N ARG A 205 1.98 -5.72 8.61
CA ARG A 205 3.00 -4.67 8.37
C ARG A 205 3.91 -4.36 9.55
N HIS A 206 4.26 -5.37 10.35
CA HIS A 206 5.30 -5.21 11.36
C HIS A 206 6.65 -4.96 10.69
N LYS A 207 7.32 -3.88 11.12
CA LYS A 207 8.64 -3.49 10.64
C LYS A 207 9.69 -4.55 10.98
N LYS A 208 10.45 -5.00 9.96
CA LYS A 208 11.61 -5.89 10.10
C LYS A 208 12.81 -5.25 9.41
N THR A 209 13.94 -5.23 10.08
CA THR A 209 15.18 -4.64 9.56
C THR A 209 16.28 -5.69 9.54
N SER A 210 17.02 -5.77 8.44
CA SER A 210 18.20 -6.61 8.30
C SER A 210 19.26 -5.91 7.47
N HIS A 211 20.54 -5.96 7.91
CA HIS A 211 21.65 -5.51 7.10
C HIS A 211 21.83 -6.41 5.87
N LEU A 212 22.13 -5.83 4.70
CA LEU A 212 22.36 -6.59 3.46
C LEU A 212 23.56 -7.52 3.62
N ARG A 213 23.54 -8.64 2.90
CA ARG A 213 24.58 -9.65 2.84
C ARG A 213 24.68 -10.20 1.44
N GLN A 214 25.85 -10.68 1.08
CA GLN A 214 26.05 -11.38 -0.19
C GLN A 214 25.01 -12.50 -0.40
N GLY A 215 24.40 -12.52 -1.57
CA GLY A 215 23.28 -13.37 -1.94
C GLY A 215 21.96 -12.59 -2.02
N ILE A 216 20.84 -13.29 -2.14
CA ILE A 216 19.52 -12.68 -2.35
C ILE A 216 18.75 -12.59 -1.05
N GLN A 217 18.29 -11.39 -0.72
CA GLN A 217 17.28 -11.11 0.30
C GLN A 217 15.99 -10.69 -0.41
N SER A 218 14.87 -11.35 -0.11
CA SER A 218 13.63 -11.10 -0.82
C SER A 218 12.38 -11.20 0.05
N ILE A 219 11.35 -10.48 -0.38
CA ILE A 219 9.96 -10.60 0.09
C ILE A 219 9.05 -10.80 -1.11
N GLY A 220 7.89 -11.40 -0.92
CA GLY A 220 6.95 -11.60 -2.01
C GLY A 220 5.68 -12.29 -1.58
N SER A 221 4.77 -12.44 -2.54
CA SER A 221 3.53 -13.17 -2.38
C SER A 221 3.27 -14.10 -3.56
N MET A 222 2.75 -15.29 -3.25
CA MET A 222 2.26 -16.29 -4.18
C MET A 222 0.79 -16.66 -3.91
N ARG A 223 0.05 -15.75 -3.24
CA ARG A 223 -1.29 -15.99 -2.71
C ARG A 223 -2.42 -15.52 -3.61
N GLY A 224 -2.09 -15.01 -4.81
CA GLY A 224 -3.06 -14.35 -5.70
C GLY A 224 -3.42 -12.93 -5.27
N GLN A 225 -2.80 -12.44 -4.21
CA GLN A 225 -2.94 -11.09 -3.67
C GLN A 225 -1.62 -10.64 -3.04
N SER A 226 -1.48 -9.33 -2.77
CA SER A 226 -0.26 -8.77 -2.15
C SER A 226 0.03 -9.36 -0.78
N SER A 227 -0.98 -9.65 0.02
CA SER A 227 -1.02 -10.47 1.24
C SER A 227 -0.62 -9.81 2.56
N HIS A 228 -1.07 -10.42 3.66
CA HIS A 228 -0.67 -10.04 5.03
C HIS A 228 0.81 -10.37 5.33
N THR A 229 1.38 -11.35 4.60
CA THR A 229 2.72 -11.88 4.92
C THR A 229 3.80 -10.84 4.64
N HIS A 230 3.69 -10.17 3.50
CA HIS A 230 4.60 -9.11 3.08
C HIS A 230 3.81 -8.03 2.32
N ASN A 231 4.14 -6.77 2.57
CA ASN A 231 3.62 -5.65 1.78
C ASN A 231 4.50 -5.43 0.54
N PRO A 232 3.96 -5.03 -0.63
CA PRO A 232 4.74 -4.76 -1.84
C PRO A 232 5.52 -3.44 -1.76
N PHE A 233 6.19 -3.24 -0.63
CA PHE A 233 7.00 -2.08 -0.29
C PHE A 233 8.22 -2.49 0.52
N LEU A 234 9.38 -1.97 0.17
CA LEU A 234 10.60 -2.07 0.95
C LEU A 234 11.39 -0.76 0.95
N MET A 235 12.25 -0.58 1.94
CA MET A 235 13.20 0.52 2.00
C MET A 235 14.62 -0.01 2.09
N LEU A 236 15.55 0.73 1.51
CA LEU A 236 16.98 0.65 1.80
C LEU A 236 17.41 1.93 2.48
N LYS A 237 17.92 1.83 3.69
CA LYS A 237 18.44 2.99 4.42
C LYS A 237 19.90 2.78 4.79
N ARG A 238 20.67 3.84 4.85
CA ARG A 238 22.00 3.76 5.45
C ARG A 238 21.89 3.36 6.93
N PRO A 239 22.85 2.57 7.49
CA PRO A 239 22.74 2.08 8.86
C PRO A 239 22.59 3.17 9.92
N ASN A 240 23.13 4.37 9.66
CA ASN A 240 23.02 5.54 10.55
C ASN A 240 21.78 6.41 10.30
N ALA A 241 20.91 6.05 9.33
CA ALA A 241 19.66 6.76 9.10
C ALA A 241 18.60 6.38 10.13
N ASP A 242 17.85 7.39 10.57
CA ASP A 242 16.72 7.24 11.49
C ASP A 242 15.43 7.87 10.90
N GLU A 243 14.45 8.17 11.73
CA GLU A 243 13.19 8.75 11.26
C GLU A 243 13.37 10.14 10.63
N ASN A 244 14.37 10.95 11.04
CA ASN A 244 14.50 12.36 10.70
C ASN A 244 15.82 12.75 10.03
N GLN A 245 16.74 11.81 9.82
CA GLN A 245 18.04 12.06 9.20
C GLN A 245 18.57 10.83 8.46
N GLY A 246 19.48 11.10 7.52
CA GLY A 246 20.20 10.09 6.76
C GLY A 246 19.50 9.69 5.46
N GLU A 247 20.25 8.98 4.63
CA GLU A 247 19.81 8.56 3.30
C GLU A 247 18.90 7.34 3.37
N VAL A 248 17.74 7.45 2.70
CA VAL A 248 16.73 6.39 2.60
C VAL A 248 16.18 6.37 1.17
N MET A 249 16.08 5.17 0.60
CA MET A 249 15.38 4.89 -0.64
C MET A 249 14.15 4.05 -0.35
N GLY A 250 13.02 4.40 -0.94
CA GLY A 250 11.77 3.61 -0.86
C GLY A 250 11.41 3.02 -2.22
N PHE A 251 10.89 1.80 -2.23
CA PHE A 251 10.48 1.06 -3.44
C PHE A 251 9.10 0.46 -3.21
N SER A 252 8.14 0.83 -4.05
CA SER A 252 6.73 0.41 -3.93
C SER A 252 6.20 -0.06 -5.27
N LEU A 253 5.45 -1.17 -5.30
CA LEU A 253 4.83 -1.70 -6.50
C LEU A 253 3.33 -1.38 -6.51
N VAL A 254 2.87 -0.70 -7.55
CA VAL A 254 1.44 -0.40 -7.75
C VAL A 254 0.75 -1.63 -8.36
N TYR A 255 0.56 -2.64 -7.50
CA TYR A 255 0.01 -3.92 -7.93
C TYR A 255 -0.54 -4.72 -6.74
N SER A 256 -1.67 -5.41 -6.94
CA SER A 256 -2.38 -6.14 -5.88
C SER A 256 -2.24 -7.66 -5.96
N GLY A 257 -1.52 -8.17 -6.96
CA GLY A 257 -1.32 -9.61 -7.19
C GLY A 257 -0.02 -10.16 -6.62
N ASN A 258 0.40 -11.32 -7.14
CA ASN A 258 1.65 -11.96 -6.77
C ASN A 258 2.85 -11.08 -7.15
N PHE A 259 3.69 -10.74 -6.18
CA PHE A 259 4.83 -9.85 -6.39
C PHE A 259 6.12 -10.43 -5.82
N LEU A 260 7.24 -9.97 -6.36
CA LEU A 260 8.59 -10.18 -5.82
C LEU A 260 9.28 -8.82 -5.67
N ALA A 261 9.85 -8.59 -4.49
CA ALA A 261 10.80 -7.52 -4.23
C ALA A 261 12.06 -8.15 -3.65
N GLN A 262 13.22 -7.91 -4.27
CA GLN A 262 14.48 -8.52 -3.86
C GLN A 262 15.66 -7.56 -3.97
N VAL A 263 16.67 -7.84 -3.15
CA VAL A 263 18.00 -7.23 -3.24
C VAL A 263 19.02 -8.36 -3.31
N GLU A 264 19.77 -8.40 -4.41
CA GLU A 264 20.92 -9.29 -4.59
C GLU A 264 22.21 -8.52 -4.36
N VAL A 265 23.02 -8.95 -3.42
CA VAL A 265 24.38 -8.45 -3.22
C VAL A 265 25.34 -9.43 -3.90
N ASP A 266 26.10 -8.95 -4.87
CA ASP A 266 27.04 -9.77 -5.62
C ASP A 266 28.40 -9.89 -4.92
N THR A 267 29.35 -10.54 -5.59
CA THR A 267 30.71 -10.77 -5.07
C THR A 267 31.61 -9.52 -5.09
N PHE A 268 31.11 -8.41 -5.67
CA PHE A 268 31.78 -7.12 -5.75
C PHE A 268 31.09 -6.05 -4.89
N ASP A 269 30.23 -6.50 -3.97
CA ASP A 269 29.45 -5.68 -3.05
C ASP A 269 28.44 -4.74 -3.76
N THR A 270 28.12 -5.00 -5.06
CA THR A 270 27.06 -4.29 -5.78
C THR A 270 25.71 -4.83 -5.35
N SER A 271 24.76 -3.95 -5.04
CA SER A 271 23.39 -4.32 -4.67
C SER A 271 22.44 -4.11 -5.83
N ARG A 272 21.79 -5.19 -6.31
CA ARG A 272 20.77 -5.16 -7.35
C ARG A 272 19.37 -5.24 -6.75
N VAL A 273 18.61 -4.15 -6.83
CA VAL A 273 17.22 -4.07 -6.36
C VAL A 273 16.28 -4.37 -7.52
N MET A 274 15.35 -5.31 -7.32
CA MET A 274 14.32 -5.62 -8.31
C MET A 274 12.93 -5.67 -7.66
N LEU A 275 11.92 -5.18 -8.40
CA LEU A 275 10.53 -5.16 -7.97
C LEU A 275 9.61 -5.41 -9.17
N GLY A 276 8.66 -6.33 -9.04
CA GLY A 276 7.71 -6.66 -10.11
C GLY A 276 6.81 -7.86 -9.81
N ILE A 277 6.17 -8.40 -10.85
CA ILE A 277 5.36 -9.62 -10.74
C ILE A 277 6.26 -10.81 -10.36
N HIS A 278 5.75 -11.68 -9.48
CA HIS A 278 6.50 -12.85 -9.02
C HIS A 278 6.71 -13.87 -10.15
N PRO A 279 7.96 -14.15 -10.56
CA PRO A 279 8.21 -14.99 -11.76
C PRO A 279 7.83 -16.46 -11.58
N GLN A 280 7.83 -17.00 -10.36
CA GLN A 280 7.52 -18.41 -10.12
C GLN A 280 6.09 -18.79 -10.55
N SER A 281 5.14 -17.86 -10.54
CA SER A 281 3.75 -18.09 -10.92
C SER A 281 3.36 -17.42 -12.23
N PHE A 282 4.35 -16.98 -13.01
CA PHE A 282 4.15 -16.14 -14.18
C PHE A 282 4.75 -16.79 -15.43
N CYS A 283 3.94 -16.90 -16.47
CA CYS A 283 4.35 -17.26 -17.81
C CYS A 283 3.35 -16.66 -18.78
N TRP A 284 3.73 -15.61 -19.47
CA TRP A 284 2.84 -14.88 -20.37
C TRP A 284 3.21 -15.17 -21.84
N GLN A 285 2.26 -15.74 -22.57
CA GLN A 285 2.47 -16.07 -23.98
C GLN A 285 2.28 -14.82 -24.85
N LEU A 286 3.26 -14.53 -25.69
CA LEU A 286 3.22 -13.46 -26.69
C LEU A 286 3.27 -14.06 -28.10
N LYS A 287 2.14 -14.01 -28.81
CA LYS A 287 2.08 -14.29 -30.24
C LYS A 287 2.60 -13.10 -31.03
N PRO A 288 2.98 -13.26 -32.32
CA PRO A 288 3.33 -12.14 -33.18
C PRO A 288 2.33 -10.98 -33.13
N GLY A 289 2.81 -9.78 -32.89
CA GLY A 289 2.02 -8.56 -32.73
C GLY A 289 1.45 -8.31 -31.33
N GLN A 290 1.46 -9.29 -30.43
CA GLN A 290 0.97 -9.12 -29.05
C GLN A 290 1.99 -8.42 -28.16
N HIS A 291 1.48 -7.86 -27.05
CA HIS A 291 2.28 -7.11 -26.09
C HIS A 291 1.94 -7.50 -24.64
N PHE A 292 2.80 -7.10 -23.72
CA PHE A 292 2.65 -7.21 -22.28
C PHE A 292 3.14 -5.93 -21.60
N GLN A 293 2.37 -5.40 -20.66
CA GLN A 293 2.69 -4.25 -19.84
C GLN A 293 2.91 -4.69 -18.40
N THR A 294 4.05 -4.35 -17.80
CA THR A 294 4.26 -4.58 -16.36
C THR A 294 3.48 -3.58 -15.52
N PRO A 295 3.11 -3.92 -14.28
CA PRO A 295 2.68 -2.91 -13.31
C PRO A 295 3.72 -1.82 -13.11
N GLU A 296 3.29 -0.69 -12.56
CA GLU A 296 4.19 0.41 -12.21
C GLU A 296 4.91 0.12 -10.90
N ALA A 297 6.20 0.45 -10.85
CA ALA A 297 6.97 0.57 -9.62
C ALA A 297 7.33 2.05 -9.40
N VAL A 298 7.23 2.50 -8.14
CA VAL A 298 7.63 3.86 -7.73
C VAL A 298 8.83 3.76 -6.81
N MET A 299 9.87 4.52 -7.10
CA MET A 299 11.04 4.64 -6.24
C MET A 299 11.26 6.10 -5.81
N THR A 300 11.72 6.28 -4.57
CA THR A 300 11.96 7.59 -3.95
C THR A 300 13.34 7.64 -3.32
N TRP A 301 13.86 8.85 -3.13
CA TRP A 301 15.09 9.10 -2.38
C TRP A 301 14.91 10.28 -1.44
N SER A 302 15.47 10.20 -0.22
CA SER A 302 15.45 11.26 0.78
C SER A 302 16.75 11.26 1.59
N ASP A 303 17.25 12.42 1.97
CA ASP A 303 18.35 12.61 2.94
C ASP A 303 17.86 13.10 4.32
N THR A 304 16.54 13.16 4.49
CA THR A 304 15.88 13.58 5.74
C THR A 304 15.23 12.42 6.48
N GLY A 305 15.81 11.24 6.35
CA GLY A 305 15.41 10.04 7.07
C GLY A 305 14.14 9.38 6.53
N MET A 306 13.62 8.42 7.31
CA MET A 306 12.47 7.62 6.93
C MET A 306 11.16 8.44 6.90
N ASN A 307 11.02 9.50 7.71
CA ASN A 307 9.89 10.42 7.62
C ASN A 307 9.91 11.19 6.29
N GLY A 308 11.07 11.71 5.87
CA GLY A 308 11.21 12.39 4.58
C GLY A 308 10.81 11.52 3.40
N MET A 309 11.28 10.27 3.36
CA MET A 309 10.89 9.29 2.35
C MET A 309 9.38 9.02 2.39
N SER A 310 8.80 8.86 3.58
CA SER A 310 7.36 8.63 3.74
C SER A 310 6.52 9.82 3.27
N HIS A 311 6.94 11.05 3.54
CA HIS A 311 6.23 12.25 3.09
C HIS A 311 6.10 12.29 1.56
N ILE A 312 7.14 11.86 0.83
CA ILE A 312 7.09 11.78 -0.63
C ILE A 312 6.00 10.79 -1.08
N PHE A 313 5.96 9.58 -0.53
CA PHE A 313 4.91 8.61 -0.85
C PHE A 313 3.52 9.07 -0.43
N HIS A 314 3.37 9.64 0.77
CA HIS A 314 2.08 10.12 1.25
C HIS A 314 1.47 11.17 0.32
N GLU A 315 2.25 12.18 -0.05
CA GLU A 315 1.79 13.25 -0.92
C GLU A 315 1.53 12.75 -2.35
N LEU A 316 2.44 11.94 -2.91
CA LEU A 316 2.29 11.37 -4.24
C LEU A 316 1.05 10.46 -4.31
N TYR A 317 0.90 9.52 -3.38
CA TYR A 317 -0.21 8.56 -3.42
C TYR A 317 -1.56 9.21 -3.12
N ARG A 318 -1.60 10.12 -2.17
CA ARG A 318 -2.83 10.86 -1.87
C ARG A 318 -3.28 11.71 -3.05
N SER A 319 -2.37 12.40 -3.74
CA SER A 319 -2.71 13.40 -4.75
C SER A 319 -2.61 12.91 -6.20
N ARG A 320 -1.83 11.85 -6.47
CA ARG A 320 -1.51 11.37 -7.82
C ARG A 320 -1.58 9.84 -7.97
N LEU A 321 -2.21 9.13 -7.04
CA LEU A 321 -2.60 7.72 -7.16
C LEU A 321 -4.09 7.57 -6.89
N ALA A 322 -4.56 7.90 -5.68
CA ALA A 322 -5.98 7.97 -5.40
C ALA A 322 -6.67 8.94 -6.36
N HIS A 323 -7.82 8.57 -6.90
CA HIS A 323 -8.54 9.40 -7.86
C HIS A 323 -10.04 9.47 -7.55
N GLY A 324 -10.80 10.20 -8.39
CA GLY A 324 -12.21 10.40 -8.20
C GLY A 324 -12.54 11.40 -7.08
N VAL A 325 -13.82 11.50 -6.73
CA VAL A 325 -14.32 12.53 -5.82
C VAL A 325 -13.85 12.37 -4.38
N TRP A 326 -13.44 11.16 -3.99
CA TRP A 326 -13.01 10.84 -2.63
C TRP A 326 -11.53 11.09 -2.37
N ARG A 327 -10.73 11.38 -3.39
CA ARG A 327 -9.33 11.80 -3.22
C ARG A 327 -9.19 13.03 -2.31
N ASP A 328 -10.05 14.03 -2.50
CA ASP A 328 -9.95 15.34 -1.84
C ASP A 328 -11.05 15.58 -0.81
N LYS A 329 -11.80 14.53 -0.42
CA LYS A 329 -12.83 14.59 0.60
C LYS A 329 -12.41 13.82 1.85
N VAL A 330 -12.65 14.42 3.01
CA VAL A 330 -12.50 13.70 4.28
C VAL A 330 -13.48 12.55 4.37
N CYS A 331 -13.01 11.42 4.91
CA CYS A 331 -13.85 10.26 5.15
C CYS A 331 -14.93 10.55 6.20
N PRO A 332 -16.16 10.04 6.01
CA PRO A 332 -17.19 10.15 7.00
C PRO A 332 -16.86 9.34 8.26
N ILE A 333 -17.30 9.84 9.44
CA ILE A 333 -17.22 9.05 10.68
C ILE A 333 -18.27 7.96 10.59
N LEU A 334 -17.83 6.71 10.61
CA LEU A 334 -18.71 5.55 10.43
C LEU A 334 -18.94 4.75 11.72
N ILE A 335 -19.98 3.93 11.69
CA ILE A 335 -20.14 2.78 12.56
C ILE A 335 -20.39 1.54 11.71
N ASN A 336 -19.65 0.47 11.99
CA ASN A 336 -19.83 -0.84 11.39
C ASN A 336 -20.45 -1.79 12.44
N ASN A 337 -21.43 -2.62 12.05
CA ASN A 337 -22.11 -3.50 12.98
C ASN A 337 -21.38 -4.82 13.26
N TRP A 338 -20.25 -5.14 12.59
CA TRP A 338 -19.66 -6.47 12.67
C TRP A 338 -19.37 -6.90 14.10
N GLU A 339 -18.50 -6.21 14.83
CA GLU A 339 -18.19 -6.57 16.24
C GLU A 339 -19.38 -6.36 17.20
N ALA A 340 -20.39 -5.59 16.82
CA ALA A 340 -21.59 -5.40 17.63
C ALA A 340 -22.56 -6.59 17.55
N THR A 341 -22.60 -7.31 16.41
CA THR A 341 -23.65 -8.28 16.16
C THR A 341 -23.15 -9.60 15.55
N TYR A 342 -22.06 -9.57 14.80
CA TYR A 342 -21.71 -10.64 13.84
C TYR A 342 -22.92 -11.00 12.97
N PHE A 343 -23.29 -12.28 12.86
CA PHE A 343 -24.45 -12.77 12.11
C PHE A 343 -25.76 -12.71 12.89
N ASP A 344 -25.74 -12.33 14.18
CA ASP A 344 -26.94 -12.22 15.03
C ASP A 344 -27.56 -10.83 14.91
N PHE A 345 -28.28 -10.57 13.82
CA PHE A 345 -29.03 -9.33 13.61
C PHE A 345 -30.31 -9.56 12.82
N ASP A 346 -31.21 -8.59 12.98
CA ASP A 346 -32.41 -8.34 12.16
C ASP A 346 -32.50 -6.84 11.89
N GLU A 347 -33.46 -6.43 11.05
CA GLU A 347 -33.64 -5.02 10.66
C GLU A 347 -33.85 -4.11 11.89
N ASP A 348 -34.63 -4.53 12.89
CA ASP A 348 -34.92 -3.71 14.06
C ASP A 348 -33.68 -3.53 14.96
N LYS A 349 -32.85 -4.57 15.11
CA LYS A 349 -31.58 -4.46 15.84
C LYS A 349 -30.61 -3.48 15.16
N LEU A 350 -30.49 -3.58 13.82
CA LEU A 350 -29.65 -2.64 13.04
C LEU A 350 -30.14 -1.20 13.18
N VAL A 351 -31.44 -0.96 13.10
CA VAL A 351 -32.03 0.37 13.25
C VAL A 351 -31.81 0.93 14.65
N ARG A 352 -31.87 0.08 15.70
CA ARG A 352 -31.55 0.54 17.08
C ARG A 352 -30.09 0.97 17.21
N ILE A 353 -29.15 0.21 16.64
CA ILE A 353 -27.72 0.58 16.64
C ILE A 353 -27.53 1.90 15.87
N ALA A 354 -28.13 2.01 14.69
CA ALA A 354 -28.05 3.22 13.86
C ALA A 354 -28.65 4.45 14.57
N SER A 355 -29.81 4.32 15.24
CA SER A 355 -30.42 5.39 15.99
C SER A 355 -29.49 5.89 17.11
N LYS A 356 -28.85 4.96 17.83
CA LYS A 356 -27.90 5.33 18.90
C LYS A 356 -26.65 6.00 18.35
N ALA A 357 -26.16 5.55 17.20
CA ALA A 357 -25.03 6.14 16.47
C ALA A 357 -25.36 7.57 15.98
N GLN A 358 -26.55 7.76 15.46
CA GLN A 358 -27.05 9.08 15.04
C GLN A 358 -27.12 10.07 16.22
N GLU A 359 -27.62 9.63 17.37
CA GLU A 359 -27.65 10.44 18.60
C GLU A 359 -26.25 10.90 19.03
N ALA A 360 -25.22 10.05 18.81
CA ALA A 360 -23.83 10.38 19.07
C ALA A 360 -23.23 11.33 18.02
N GLY A 361 -23.82 11.41 16.83
CA GLY A 361 -23.36 12.25 15.72
C GLY A 361 -22.51 11.52 14.66
N VAL A 362 -22.58 10.18 14.58
CA VAL A 362 -22.02 9.36 13.50
C VAL A 362 -22.67 9.73 12.17
N GLU A 363 -21.90 9.66 11.08
CA GLU A 363 -22.31 10.15 9.75
C GLU A 363 -22.69 9.03 8.77
N LEU A 364 -22.22 7.81 9.01
CA LEU A 364 -22.38 6.66 8.12
C LEU A 364 -22.60 5.38 8.91
N PHE A 365 -23.65 4.62 8.55
CA PHE A 365 -23.89 3.28 9.05
C PHE A 365 -23.49 2.25 7.98
N VAL A 366 -22.63 1.30 8.31
CA VAL A 366 -22.17 0.23 7.41
C VAL A 366 -22.74 -1.09 7.88
N LEU A 367 -23.56 -1.71 7.05
CA LEU A 367 -24.03 -3.09 7.22
C LEU A 367 -22.97 -4.06 6.70
N ASP A 368 -22.34 -4.78 7.62
CA ASP A 368 -21.31 -5.78 7.32
C ASP A 368 -21.90 -7.13 6.86
N ASP A 369 -21.14 -8.19 6.85
CA ASP A 369 -21.49 -9.53 6.32
C ASP A 369 -22.79 -10.10 6.91
N GLY A 370 -23.54 -10.85 6.08
CA GLY A 370 -24.72 -11.61 6.51
C GLY A 370 -26.08 -11.09 6.02
N TRP A 371 -26.13 -10.05 5.17
CA TRP A 371 -27.39 -9.42 4.73
C TRP A 371 -28.06 -10.10 3.52
N PHE A 372 -27.39 -11.05 2.85
CA PHE A 372 -27.79 -11.63 1.56
C PHE A 372 -27.97 -13.14 1.62
N SER A 373 -28.71 -13.70 0.64
CA SER A 373 -28.95 -15.13 0.46
C SER A 373 -29.37 -15.85 1.75
N THR A 374 -28.76 -17.02 2.00
CA THR A 374 -28.90 -17.82 3.24
C THR A 374 -27.78 -17.58 4.24
N ARG A 375 -26.98 -16.52 4.07
CA ARG A 375 -25.77 -16.24 4.84
C ARG A 375 -26.07 -15.92 6.30
N ARG A 376 -25.77 -16.88 7.18
CA ARG A 376 -25.91 -16.82 8.64
C ARG A 376 -24.65 -17.25 9.36
N ASP A 377 -23.64 -17.59 8.59
CA ASP A 377 -22.32 -18.04 9.04
C ASP A 377 -21.29 -17.86 7.93
N ASP A 378 -20.03 -18.18 8.22
CA ASP A 378 -18.91 -18.07 7.27
C ASP A 378 -18.92 -19.06 6.12
N TYR A 379 -19.90 -19.99 6.04
CA TYR A 379 -19.81 -21.18 5.18
C TYR A 379 -20.79 -21.19 4.03
N HIS A 380 -21.77 -20.28 3.98
CA HIS A 380 -22.90 -20.31 3.05
C HIS A 380 -23.15 -18.97 2.35
N GLY A 381 -23.76 -18.99 1.19
CA GLY A 381 -24.44 -17.87 0.54
C GLY A 381 -23.58 -16.94 -0.30
N LEU A 382 -22.24 -17.01 -0.28
CA LEU A 382 -21.36 -16.13 -1.10
C LEU A 382 -21.57 -16.39 -2.59
N GLY A 383 -21.70 -15.30 -3.37
CA GLY A 383 -21.98 -15.31 -4.81
C GLY A 383 -23.46 -15.07 -5.15
N ASP A 384 -24.37 -15.11 -4.17
CA ASP A 384 -25.78 -14.75 -4.34
C ASP A 384 -26.07 -13.45 -3.55
N TRP A 385 -26.06 -12.33 -4.23
CA TRP A 385 -26.21 -10.98 -3.65
C TRP A 385 -27.67 -10.55 -3.51
N SER A 386 -28.62 -11.49 -3.49
CA SER A 386 -30.02 -11.20 -3.23
C SER A 386 -30.25 -10.95 -1.73
N PRO A 387 -30.95 -9.86 -1.32
CA PRO A 387 -31.17 -9.56 0.09
C PRO A 387 -31.98 -10.67 0.80
N ASN A 388 -31.55 -11.02 2.01
CA ASN A 388 -32.25 -11.97 2.86
C ASN A 388 -33.51 -11.34 3.46
N LYS A 389 -34.68 -11.72 2.95
CA LYS A 389 -35.96 -11.13 3.36
C LYS A 389 -36.46 -11.56 4.74
N GLU A 390 -35.90 -12.62 5.31
CA GLU A 390 -36.21 -13.00 6.69
C GLU A 390 -35.54 -12.03 7.68
N LEU A 391 -34.30 -11.60 7.36
CA LEU A 391 -33.55 -10.64 8.15
C LEU A 391 -33.99 -9.19 7.91
N LEU A 392 -34.19 -8.88 6.64
CA LEU A 392 -34.48 -7.57 6.12
C LEU A 392 -35.83 -7.63 5.37
N PRO A 393 -36.97 -7.62 6.08
CA PRO A 393 -38.30 -7.74 5.45
C PRO A 393 -38.57 -6.66 4.38
N ASN A 394 -37.98 -5.47 4.57
CA ASN A 394 -38.11 -4.36 3.63
C ASN A 394 -36.96 -4.30 2.60
N GLY A 395 -36.07 -5.33 2.60
CA GLY A 395 -34.88 -5.39 1.74
C GLY A 395 -33.85 -4.29 2.06
N ILE A 396 -32.79 -4.25 1.25
CA ILE A 396 -31.75 -3.20 1.38
C ILE A 396 -32.35 -1.80 1.18
N THR A 397 -33.26 -1.65 0.21
CA THR A 397 -33.91 -0.36 -0.08
C THR A 397 -34.63 0.19 1.15
N GLY A 398 -35.43 -0.64 1.85
CA GLY A 398 -36.16 -0.20 3.02
C GLY A 398 -35.26 0.11 4.21
N LEU A 399 -34.23 -0.69 4.45
CA LEU A 399 -33.24 -0.40 5.50
C LEU A 399 -32.45 0.87 5.20
N ALA A 400 -31.93 1.02 3.98
CA ALA A 400 -31.19 2.22 3.56
C ALA A 400 -32.06 3.48 3.74
N GLN A 401 -33.34 3.43 3.33
CA GLN A 401 -34.27 4.55 3.51
C GLN A 401 -34.43 4.92 4.99
N ARG A 402 -34.61 3.94 5.89
CA ARG A 402 -34.73 4.18 7.34
C ARG A 402 -33.48 4.84 7.92
N ILE A 403 -32.29 4.45 7.47
CA ILE A 403 -31.00 5.02 7.91
C ILE A 403 -30.85 6.45 7.34
N ASN A 404 -31.14 6.65 6.06
CA ASN A 404 -31.04 7.95 5.40
C ASN A 404 -32.02 8.96 5.97
N ASP A 405 -33.23 8.52 6.33
CA ASP A 405 -34.25 9.37 7.01
C ASP A 405 -33.80 9.87 8.41
N MET A 406 -32.83 9.16 9.03
CA MET A 406 -32.17 9.64 10.26
C MET A 406 -31.08 10.69 9.99
N GLY A 407 -30.79 11.00 8.71
CA GLY A 407 -29.73 11.93 8.31
C GLY A 407 -28.33 11.29 8.23
N MET A 408 -28.24 9.97 8.28
CA MET A 408 -26.99 9.22 8.13
C MET A 408 -26.88 8.64 6.70
N LYS A 409 -25.66 8.46 6.24
CA LYS A 409 -25.36 7.69 5.03
C LYS A 409 -25.47 6.20 5.30
N PHE A 410 -25.67 5.42 4.25
CA PHE A 410 -25.74 3.96 4.33
C PHE A 410 -24.65 3.30 3.48
N GLY A 411 -24.04 2.24 4.00
CA GLY A 411 -23.01 1.43 3.35
C GLY A 411 -23.24 -0.05 3.49
N LEU A 412 -22.62 -0.82 2.59
CA LEU A 412 -22.68 -2.28 2.54
C LEU A 412 -21.31 -2.91 2.50
N TRP A 413 -21.20 -4.10 3.08
CA TRP A 413 -20.09 -5.03 2.86
C TRP A 413 -20.41 -5.98 1.69
N VAL A 414 -19.40 -6.32 0.90
CA VAL A 414 -19.45 -7.29 -0.17
C VAL A 414 -18.14 -8.09 -0.26
N GLU A 415 -18.22 -9.35 -0.79
CA GLU A 415 -17.06 -10.20 -1.08
C GLU A 415 -17.25 -10.82 -2.48
N LEU A 416 -17.06 -10.00 -3.52
CA LEU A 416 -17.49 -10.25 -4.89
C LEU A 416 -16.73 -11.37 -5.59
N GLU A 417 -15.53 -11.67 -5.13
CA GLU A 417 -14.61 -12.64 -5.72
C GLU A 417 -14.82 -14.06 -5.20
N MET A 418 -15.71 -14.26 -4.23
CA MET A 418 -15.89 -15.53 -3.52
C MET A 418 -17.25 -16.16 -3.81
N VAL A 419 -17.29 -17.48 -3.73
CA VAL A 419 -18.50 -18.26 -3.96
C VAL A 419 -18.57 -19.48 -3.04
N ASN A 420 -19.77 -19.79 -2.56
CA ASN A 420 -20.08 -21.05 -1.87
C ASN A 420 -20.82 -21.99 -2.83
N LYS A 421 -20.67 -23.31 -2.61
CA LYS A 421 -21.25 -24.33 -3.50
C LYS A 421 -22.78 -24.45 -3.42
N ASP A 422 -23.39 -23.90 -2.41
CA ASP A 422 -24.83 -23.84 -2.20
C ASP A 422 -25.55 -22.75 -3.02
N THR A 423 -24.81 -21.89 -3.71
CA THR A 423 -25.36 -20.73 -4.44
C THR A 423 -25.70 -21.07 -5.90
N PRO A 424 -26.69 -20.37 -6.51
CA PRO A 424 -27.08 -20.57 -7.89
C PRO A 424 -25.91 -20.45 -8.88
N ILE A 425 -25.07 -19.45 -8.75
CA ILE A 425 -23.92 -19.25 -9.65
C ILE A 425 -22.99 -20.46 -9.70
N TYR A 426 -22.70 -21.09 -8.55
CA TYR A 426 -21.86 -22.29 -8.54
C TYR A 426 -22.59 -23.50 -9.14
N GLN A 427 -23.91 -23.66 -8.89
CA GLN A 427 -24.69 -24.77 -9.40
C GLN A 427 -24.86 -24.71 -10.93
N GLU A 428 -25.01 -23.50 -11.47
CA GLU A 428 -25.14 -23.25 -12.91
C GLU A 428 -23.80 -23.30 -13.64
N HIS A 429 -22.74 -22.81 -12.98
CA HIS A 429 -21.39 -22.64 -13.54
C HIS A 429 -20.30 -23.19 -12.62
N PRO A 430 -20.23 -24.50 -12.36
CA PRO A 430 -19.21 -25.06 -11.44
C PRO A 430 -17.78 -24.94 -11.97
N ASP A 431 -17.61 -24.63 -13.25
CA ASP A 431 -16.32 -24.35 -13.92
C ASP A 431 -15.85 -22.91 -13.80
N TRP A 432 -16.64 -22.02 -13.16
CA TRP A 432 -16.29 -20.62 -12.97
C TRP A 432 -15.44 -20.34 -11.73
N ILE A 433 -14.97 -21.35 -11.05
CA ILE A 433 -14.01 -21.21 -9.95
C ILE A 433 -12.58 -21.45 -10.43
N ILE A 434 -11.62 -20.77 -9.79
CA ILE A 434 -10.20 -21.06 -9.99
C ILE A 434 -9.89 -22.45 -9.42
N HIS A 435 -9.50 -23.38 -10.27
CA HIS A 435 -9.08 -24.73 -9.90
C HIS A 435 -8.35 -25.44 -11.04
N VAL A 436 -7.65 -26.52 -10.71
CA VAL A 436 -7.03 -27.42 -11.68
C VAL A 436 -7.87 -28.69 -11.80
N ALA A 437 -8.39 -28.99 -13.01
CA ALA A 437 -9.21 -30.16 -13.25
C ALA A 437 -8.54 -31.49 -12.81
N GLY A 438 -9.26 -32.33 -12.10
CA GLY A 438 -8.76 -33.58 -11.56
C GLY A 438 -7.87 -33.46 -10.30
N ARG A 439 -7.67 -32.28 -9.79
CA ARG A 439 -6.99 -32.04 -8.50
C ARG A 439 -8.01 -31.76 -7.40
N LYS A 440 -7.63 -32.09 -6.14
CA LYS A 440 -8.43 -31.71 -4.97
C LYS A 440 -8.45 -30.19 -4.84
N GLN A 441 -9.63 -29.63 -4.62
CA GLN A 441 -9.81 -28.21 -4.36
C GLN A 441 -9.62 -27.92 -2.86
N SER A 442 -8.80 -26.94 -2.52
CA SER A 442 -8.75 -26.37 -1.19
C SER A 442 -9.84 -25.31 -1.01
N HIS A 443 -10.23 -25.07 0.24
CA HIS A 443 -11.18 -24.01 0.57
C HIS A 443 -10.75 -23.28 1.84
N GLY A 444 -11.22 -22.05 2.04
CA GLY A 444 -11.22 -21.33 3.31
C GLY A 444 -12.67 -21.05 3.67
N ARG A 445 -13.13 -21.39 4.88
CA ARG A 445 -14.52 -21.19 5.32
C ARG A 445 -15.58 -21.70 4.32
N ASN A 446 -15.33 -22.84 3.67
CA ASN A 446 -16.11 -23.40 2.56
C ASN A 446 -16.26 -22.49 1.32
N GLN A 447 -15.52 -21.39 1.22
CA GLN A 447 -15.58 -20.53 0.04
C GLN A 447 -14.48 -20.85 -0.96
N TYR A 448 -14.78 -20.59 -2.22
CA TYR A 448 -13.94 -20.80 -3.40
C TYR A 448 -13.80 -19.46 -4.13
N VAL A 449 -12.73 -19.33 -4.93
CA VAL A 449 -12.44 -18.10 -5.68
C VAL A 449 -13.07 -18.19 -7.06
N LEU A 450 -13.89 -17.22 -7.45
CA LEU A 450 -14.40 -17.07 -8.80
C LEU A 450 -13.27 -16.74 -9.77
N ASP A 451 -13.35 -17.25 -10.98
CA ASP A 451 -12.34 -17.09 -12.01
C ASP A 451 -12.47 -15.73 -12.73
N PHE A 452 -12.02 -14.67 -12.08
CA PHE A 452 -12.01 -13.31 -12.65
C PHE A 452 -11.01 -13.15 -13.79
N SER A 453 -10.23 -14.18 -14.14
CA SER A 453 -9.49 -14.18 -15.41
C SER A 453 -10.40 -14.26 -16.64
N ARG A 454 -11.69 -14.60 -16.43
CA ARG A 454 -12.72 -14.77 -17.46
C ARG A 454 -13.68 -13.57 -17.48
N PRO A 455 -13.77 -12.82 -18.58
CA PRO A 455 -14.64 -11.65 -18.66
C PRO A 455 -16.12 -11.94 -18.35
N GLU A 456 -16.64 -13.09 -18.76
CA GLU A 456 -18.03 -13.48 -18.51
C GLU A 456 -18.36 -13.67 -17.02
N VAL A 457 -17.36 -14.03 -16.20
CA VAL A 457 -17.52 -14.12 -14.73
C VAL A 457 -17.57 -12.73 -14.12
N VAL A 458 -16.67 -11.84 -14.57
CA VAL A 458 -16.66 -10.44 -14.16
C VAL A 458 -17.98 -9.74 -14.54
N ASP A 459 -18.47 -9.95 -15.76
CA ASP A 459 -19.75 -9.40 -16.23
C ASP A 459 -20.94 -9.86 -15.38
N TYR A 460 -21.00 -11.14 -15.04
CA TYR A 460 -22.06 -11.68 -14.19
C TYR A 460 -22.08 -11.03 -12.80
N ILE A 461 -20.93 -10.92 -12.17
CA ILE A 461 -20.80 -10.29 -10.85
C ILE A 461 -21.08 -8.80 -10.92
N HIS A 462 -20.61 -8.12 -11.97
CA HIS A 462 -20.94 -6.71 -12.21
C HIS A 462 -22.46 -6.50 -12.26
N ASP A 463 -23.17 -7.27 -13.07
CA ASP A 463 -24.62 -7.14 -13.23
C ASP A 463 -25.37 -7.43 -11.94
N ALA A 464 -24.88 -8.38 -11.13
CA ALA A 464 -25.48 -8.72 -9.85
C ALA A 464 -25.35 -7.57 -8.84
N ILE A 465 -24.14 -7.03 -8.68
CA ILE A 465 -23.90 -5.94 -7.70
C ILE A 465 -24.45 -4.59 -8.21
N TYR A 466 -24.41 -4.31 -9.51
CA TYR A 466 -25.02 -3.13 -10.11
C TYR A 466 -26.52 -3.02 -9.75
N LYS A 467 -27.25 -4.13 -9.79
CA LYS A 467 -28.65 -4.17 -9.37
C LYS A 467 -28.81 -3.74 -7.93
N VAL A 468 -27.98 -4.25 -7.01
CA VAL A 468 -28.03 -3.87 -5.58
C VAL A 468 -27.75 -2.38 -5.42
N LEU A 469 -26.67 -1.89 -6.00
CA LEU A 469 -26.22 -0.48 -5.88
C LEU A 469 -27.24 0.50 -6.49
N SER A 470 -27.99 0.07 -7.54
CA SER A 470 -29.00 0.90 -8.19
C SER A 470 -30.34 0.94 -7.47
N THR A 471 -30.61 0.08 -6.49
CA THR A 471 -31.93 -0.01 -5.82
C THR A 471 -32.04 0.81 -4.54
N ALA A 472 -30.92 1.30 -3.99
CA ALA A 472 -30.90 2.02 -2.72
C ALA A 472 -29.90 3.16 -2.77
N ASP A 473 -30.06 4.17 -1.91
CA ASP A 473 -29.07 5.25 -1.75
C ASP A 473 -27.91 4.75 -0.87
N ILE A 474 -26.93 4.13 -1.54
CA ILE A 474 -25.71 3.57 -0.96
C ILE A 474 -24.57 4.55 -1.20
N SER A 475 -23.87 4.92 -0.15
CA SER A 475 -22.76 5.90 -0.19
C SER A 475 -21.38 5.27 0.09
N TYR A 476 -21.35 3.98 0.47
CA TYR A 476 -20.13 3.30 0.88
C TYR A 476 -20.20 1.80 0.61
N ILE A 477 -19.07 1.25 0.14
CA ILE A 477 -18.90 -0.20 -0.04
C ILE A 477 -17.59 -0.62 0.62
N LYS A 478 -17.67 -1.60 1.54
CA LYS A 478 -16.53 -2.37 2.04
C LYS A 478 -16.40 -3.63 1.21
N TRP A 479 -15.40 -3.69 0.32
CA TRP A 479 -15.17 -4.86 -0.53
C TRP A 479 -14.05 -5.72 0.05
N ASP A 480 -14.43 -6.92 0.48
CA ASP A 480 -13.58 -7.87 1.17
C ASP A 480 -13.10 -9.04 0.26
N MET A 481 -12.06 -9.75 0.71
CA MET A 481 -11.54 -10.97 0.11
C MET A 481 -10.94 -11.87 1.20
N ASN A 482 -11.65 -12.90 1.63
CA ASN A 482 -11.30 -13.65 2.84
C ASN A 482 -10.56 -14.98 2.59
N ARG A 483 -9.97 -15.17 1.42
CA ARG A 483 -9.08 -16.31 1.19
C ARG A 483 -8.06 -16.05 0.07
N SER A 484 -6.91 -16.70 0.19
CA SER A 484 -5.89 -16.73 -0.85
C SER A 484 -6.27 -17.70 -1.98
N ILE A 485 -5.75 -17.46 -3.19
CA ILE A 485 -5.77 -18.42 -4.30
C ILE A 485 -4.76 -19.53 -4.02
N THR A 486 -5.16 -20.79 -4.14
CA THR A 486 -4.35 -21.97 -3.85
C THR A 486 -3.98 -22.72 -5.15
N GLU A 487 -4.78 -23.69 -5.59
CA GLU A 487 -4.52 -24.47 -6.81
C GLU A 487 -4.96 -23.64 -8.04
N CYS A 488 -4.11 -22.72 -8.48
CA CYS A 488 -4.41 -21.78 -9.56
C CYS A 488 -4.46 -22.50 -10.91
N GLY A 489 -5.59 -22.36 -11.56
CA GLY A 489 -5.85 -22.82 -12.90
C GLY A 489 -7.24 -22.38 -13.34
N SER A 490 -7.49 -22.32 -14.64
CA SER A 490 -8.75 -21.89 -15.22
C SER A 490 -9.22 -22.87 -16.31
N ALA A 491 -10.49 -23.24 -16.24
CA ALA A 491 -11.13 -24.04 -17.30
C ALA A 491 -11.38 -23.21 -18.59
N GLY A 492 -11.37 -21.88 -18.49
CA GLY A 492 -11.59 -20.96 -19.61
C GLY A 492 -10.37 -20.71 -20.49
N TRP A 493 -9.17 -21.12 -20.05
CA TRP A 493 -7.92 -20.82 -20.73
C TRP A 493 -7.18 -22.08 -21.17
N PRO A 494 -6.51 -22.06 -22.35
CA PRO A 494 -5.74 -23.21 -22.82
C PRO A 494 -4.49 -23.47 -21.97
N ALA A 495 -3.93 -24.69 -22.08
CA ALA A 495 -2.78 -25.11 -21.29
C ALA A 495 -1.57 -24.17 -21.40
N ALA A 496 -1.33 -23.59 -22.58
CA ALA A 496 -0.21 -22.66 -22.82
C ALA A 496 -0.35 -21.31 -22.07
N GLN A 497 -1.56 -20.98 -21.59
CA GLN A 497 -1.84 -19.70 -20.93
C GLN A 497 -2.19 -19.86 -19.44
N GLN A 498 -2.03 -21.04 -18.86
CA GLN A 498 -2.29 -21.28 -17.43
C GLN A 498 -1.35 -20.47 -16.51
N GLY A 499 -0.15 -20.15 -16.98
CA GLY A 499 0.78 -19.26 -16.25
C GLY A 499 0.38 -17.78 -16.23
N GLU A 500 -0.69 -17.40 -16.94
CA GLU A 500 -1.23 -16.04 -16.99
C GLU A 500 -2.32 -15.79 -15.94
N ILE A 501 -2.90 -16.84 -15.36
CA ILE A 501 -4.16 -16.78 -14.62
C ILE A 501 -4.08 -15.85 -13.40
N PHE A 502 -3.04 -15.89 -12.61
CA PHE A 502 -2.88 -14.97 -11.46
C PHE A 502 -2.90 -13.50 -11.87
N HIS A 503 -2.22 -13.17 -12.96
CA HIS A 503 -2.20 -11.78 -13.45
C HIS A 503 -3.55 -11.40 -14.08
N ARG A 504 -4.11 -12.27 -14.93
CA ARG A 504 -5.43 -12.06 -15.54
C ARG A 504 -6.54 -11.89 -14.50
N TYR A 505 -6.47 -12.66 -13.41
CA TYR A 505 -7.40 -12.51 -12.30
C TYR A 505 -7.38 -11.09 -11.71
N ILE A 506 -6.20 -10.55 -11.44
CA ILE A 506 -6.04 -9.19 -10.92
C ILE A 506 -6.52 -8.15 -11.93
N LEU A 507 -6.27 -8.36 -13.23
CA LEU A 507 -6.83 -7.47 -14.28
C LEU A 507 -8.36 -7.49 -14.26
N GLY A 508 -9.00 -8.66 -14.03
CA GLY A 508 -10.46 -8.75 -13.88
C GLY A 508 -10.97 -8.04 -12.61
N VAL A 509 -10.22 -8.08 -11.50
CA VAL A 509 -10.55 -7.31 -10.29
C VAL A 509 -10.49 -5.82 -10.58
N TYR A 510 -9.45 -5.35 -11.28
CA TYR A 510 -9.31 -3.94 -11.67
C TYR A 510 -10.40 -3.49 -12.64
N ASP A 511 -10.77 -4.34 -13.61
CA ASP A 511 -11.88 -4.06 -14.53
C ASP A 511 -13.19 -3.84 -13.78
N LEU A 512 -13.52 -4.73 -12.83
CA LEU A 512 -14.73 -4.58 -12.02
C LEU A 512 -14.71 -3.31 -11.16
N TYR A 513 -13.58 -2.98 -10.53
CA TYR A 513 -13.43 -1.73 -9.80
C TYR A 513 -13.59 -0.51 -10.70
N GLU A 514 -12.93 -0.49 -11.86
CA GLU A 514 -13.01 0.63 -12.83
C GLU A 514 -14.45 0.90 -13.25
N ARG A 515 -15.20 -0.17 -13.58
CA ARG A 515 -16.62 -0.08 -13.95
C ARG A 515 -17.48 0.47 -12.82
N LEU A 516 -17.38 -0.12 -11.62
CA LEU A 516 -18.20 0.28 -10.48
C LEU A 516 -17.88 1.70 -9.99
N THR A 517 -16.62 2.10 -9.94
CA THR A 517 -16.24 3.45 -9.53
C THR A 517 -16.62 4.51 -10.57
N SER A 518 -16.63 4.16 -11.86
CA SER A 518 -17.10 5.04 -12.94
C SER A 518 -18.62 5.20 -12.95
N GLU A 519 -19.36 4.13 -12.71
CA GLU A 519 -20.83 4.12 -12.69
C GLU A 519 -21.41 4.75 -11.41
N PHE A 520 -20.71 4.56 -10.28
CA PHE A 520 -21.12 5.07 -8.95
C PHE A 520 -20.02 5.96 -8.33
N PRO A 521 -19.64 7.08 -8.95
CA PRO A 521 -18.51 7.91 -8.48
C PRO A 521 -18.73 8.56 -7.11
N HIS A 522 -19.96 8.58 -6.60
CA HIS A 522 -20.30 9.10 -5.28
C HIS A 522 -20.06 8.09 -4.15
N ILE A 523 -19.95 6.80 -4.47
CA ILE A 523 -19.70 5.75 -3.47
C ILE A 523 -18.22 5.77 -3.07
N LEU A 524 -17.95 5.79 -1.76
CA LEU A 524 -16.63 5.54 -1.22
C LEU A 524 -16.42 4.03 -1.12
N PHE A 525 -15.43 3.51 -1.86
CA PHE A 525 -15.01 2.12 -1.73
C PHE A 525 -13.90 2.00 -0.69
N GLU A 526 -14.04 1.05 0.22
CA GLU A 526 -13.00 0.58 1.13
C GLU A 526 -12.53 -0.80 0.69
N SER A 527 -11.23 -0.98 0.48
CA SER A 527 -10.62 -2.28 0.26
C SER A 527 -10.44 -3.01 1.59
N CYS A 528 -10.84 -4.28 1.63
CA CYS A 528 -10.57 -5.20 2.72
C CYS A 528 -10.10 -6.54 2.12
N ALA A 529 -9.29 -7.28 2.84
CA ALA A 529 -8.96 -8.67 2.50
C ALA A 529 -8.56 -9.42 3.78
N SER A 530 -9.55 -9.86 4.56
CA SER A 530 -9.35 -10.26 5.95
C SER A 530 -8.49 -9.21 6.67
N GLY A 531 -8.95 -7.98 6.74
CA GLY A 531 -8.13 -6.85 7.13
C GLY A 531 -7.17 -6.40 6.03
N GLY A 532 -5.89 -6.29 6.35
CA GLY A 532 -4.86 -5.67 5.51
C GLY A 532 -4.22 -6.56 4.44
N GLY A 533 -4.86 -7.63 3.97
CA GLY A 533 -4.29 -8.55 2.99
C GLY A 533 -4.11 -8.00 1.58
N ARG A 534 -4.79 -6.89 1.24
CA ARG A 534 -4.60 -6.10 0.00
C ARG A 534 -4.46 -4.61 0.32
N PHE A 535 -3.68 -4.29 1.32
CA PHE A 535 -3.33 -2.91 1.65
C PHE A 535 -2.14 -2.48 0.79
N ASP A 536 -2.42 -2.13 -0.47
CA ASP A 536 -1.41 -1.87 -1.49
C ASP A 536 -1.82 -0.75 -2.46
N PRO A 537 -0.86 -0.16 -3.19
CA PRO A 537 -1.15 0.98 -4.05
C PRO A 537 -2.07 0.65 -5.24
N GLY A 538 -2.13 -0.62 -5.67
CA GLY A 538 -3.05 -1.05 -6.73
C GLY A 538 -4.52 -0.87 -6.31
N MET A 539 -4.86 -1.25 -5.07
CA MET A 539 -6.19 -1.03 -4.53
C MET A 539 -6.49 0.45 -4.27
N PHE A 540 -5.51 1.22 -3.76
CA PHE A 540 -5.71 2.64 -3.46
C PHE A 540 -5.98 3.52 -4.67
N TYR A 541 -5.66 3.06 -5.86
CA TYR A 541 -6.07 3.73 -7.09
C TYR A 541 -7.60 3.82 -7.19
N TYR A 542 -8.33 2.76 -6.82
CA TYR A 542 -9.79 2.66 -6.90
C TYR A 542 -10.50 2.96 -5.57
N ALA A 543 -9.93 2.48 -4.48
CA ALA A 543 -10.50 2.53 -3.14
C ALA A 543 -9.57 3.35 -2.22
N PRO A 544 -9.77 4.67 -2.09
CA PRO A 544 -8.86 5.56 -1.36
C PRO A 544 -8.92 5.38 0.16
N GLN A 545 -9.49 4.31 0.64
CA GLN A 545 -9.50 3.84 2.03
C GLN A 545 -9.38 2.32 2.06
N ALA A 546 -8.69 1.77 3.06
CA ALA A 546 -8.64 0.33 3.29
C ALA A 546 -8.68 0.00 4.78
N TRP A 547 -9.28 -1.15 5.09
CA TRP A 547 -9.24 -1.71 6.45
C TRP A 547 -7.83 -2.24 6.74
N ALA A 548 -7.17 -1.62 7.72
CA ALA A 548 -5.76 -1.87 7.94
C ALA A 548 -5.49 -3.26 8.56
N SER A 549 -6.40 -3.76 9.39
CA SER A 549 -6.32 -5.04 10.07
C SER A 549 -7.66 -5.40 10.70
N ASP A 550 -7.99 -6.68 10.73
CA ASP A 550 -9.09 -7.20 11.55
C ASP A 550 -8.77 -7.16 13.05
N ASP A 551 -7.51 -6.93 13.43
CA ASP A 551 -7.19 -6.61 14.81
C ASP A 551 -7.58 -5.16 15.11
N SER A 552 -8.67 -5.02 15.83
CA SER A 552 -9.22 -3.74 16.26
C SER A 552 -8.71 -3.32 17.66
N ASP A 553 -7.85 -4.13 18.29
CA ASP A 553 -7.24 -3.78 19.58
C ASP A 553 -6.32 -2.56 19.46
N ALA A 554 -6.57 -1.54 20.26
CA ALA A 554 -5.84 -0.28 20.16
C ALA A 554 -4.33 -0.42 20.41
N CYS A 555 -3.89 -1.36 21.27
CA CYS A 555 -2.47 -1.59 21.51
C CYS A 555 -1.79 -2.24 20.29
N GLU A 556 -2.41 -3.26 19.68
CA GLU A 556 -1.89 -3.87 18.44
C GLU A 556 -1.92 -2.87 17.28
N ARG A 557 -2.94 -2.00 17.22
CA ARG A 557 -3.03 -0.92 16.23
C ARG A 557 -1.89 0.08 16.31
N LEU A 558 -1.24 0.29 17.46
CA LEU A 558 -0.02 1.10 17.54
C LEU A 558 1.08 0.55 16.62
N PHE A 559 1.26 -0.77 16.58
CA PHE A 559 2.25 -1.42 15.70
C PHE A 559 1.80 -1.42 14.24
N ILE A 560 0.55 -1.80 13.99
CA ILE A 560 -0.02 -1.94 12.64
C ILE A 560 -0.06 -0.57 11.93
N GLN A 561 -0.58 0.48 12.59
CA GLN A 561 -0.68 1.81 12.00
C GLN A 561 0.69 2.48 11.85
N TYR A 562 1.61 2.29 12.81
CA TYR A 562 2.98 2.76 12.69
C TYR A 562 3.69 2.14 11.49
N GLY A 563 3.64 0.80 11.34
CA GLY A 563 4.24 0.11 10.21
C GLY A 563 3.58 0.48 8.87
N THR A 564 2.26 0.67 8.86
CA THR A 564 1.50 1.09 7.67
C THR A 564 1.91 2.49 7.20
N SER A 565 2.16 3.40 8.13
CA SER A 565 2.48 4.81 7.84
C SER A 565 3.85 5.03 7.16
N TYR A 566 4.68 4.00 6.98
CA TYR A 566 5.94 4.19 6.24
C TYR A 566 5.73 4.45 4.76
N CYS A 567 4.70 3.87 4.15
CA CYS A 567 4.37 4.08 2.74
C CYS A 567 3.05 4.84 2.53
N TYR A 568 2.07 4.68 3.42
CA TYR A 568 0.69 5.08 3.18
C TYR A 568 0.23 6.22 4.08
N PRO A 569 -0.48 7.24 3.53
CA PRO A 569 -1.00 8.37 4.31
C PRO A 569 -2.12 7.92 5.25
N LEU A 570 -2.34 8.68 6.31
CA LEU A 570 -3.37 8.38 7.31
C LEU A 570 -4.79 8.33 6.73
N SER A 571 -5.08 9.10 5.67
CA SER A 571 -6.39 9.08 5.00
C SER A 571 -6.76 7.72 4.42
N PHE A 572 -5.76 6.86 4.12
CA PHE A 572 -5.99 5.52 3.58
C PHE A 572 -6.24 4.46 4.66
N ILE A 573 -5.96 4.77 5.91
CA ILE A 573 -5.97 3.82 7.03
C ILE A 573 -7.33 3.84 7.72
N GLY A 574 -8.16 2.82 7.54
CA GLY A 574 -9.36 2.60 8.36
C GLY A 574 -8.96 2.30 9.81
N SER A 575 -9.48 3.11 10.75
CA SER A 575 -9.13 3.03 12.17
C SER A 575 -10.36 3.24 13.04
N HIS A 576 -10.78 2.19 13.77
CA HIS A 576 -12.03 2.19 14.53
C HIS A 576 -11.80 1.97 16.01
N VAL A 577 -12.69 2.57 16.81
CA VAL A 577 -12.85 2.27 18.23
C VAL A 577 -13.62 0.97 18.37
N SER A 578 -12.97 -0.05 18.92
CA SER A 578 -13.51 -1.40 19.06
C SER A 578 -14.20 -1.64 20.38
N ILE A 579 -14.81 -2.83 20.50
CA ILE A 579 -15.37 -3.35 21.76
C ILE A 579 -14.25 -3.64 22.79
N THR A 580 -14.62 -3.66 24.06
CA THR A 580 -13.78 -4.15 25.17
C THR A 580 -14.57 -5.13 26.05
N PRO A 581 -14.02 -6.30 26.45
CA PRO A 581 -12.73 -6.86 26.02
C PRO A 581 -12.63 -7.03 24.51
N ASN A 582 -11.47 -6.74 23.93
CA ASN A 582 -11.26 -6.92 22.49
C ASN A 582 -11.44 -8.38 22.05
N HIS A 583 -12.00 -8.64 20.88
CA HIS A 583 -12.35 -9.98 20.43
C HIS A 583 -11.16 -10.80 19.91
N GLN A 584 -10.06 -10.18 19.47
CA GLN A 584 -8.87 -10.87 18.97
C GLN A 584 -7.91 -11.24 20.10
N VAL A 585 -7.64 -10.30 21.01
CA VAL A 585 -6.59 -10.46 22.05
C VAL A 585 -7.13 -10.48 23.48
N PHE A 586 -8.46 -10.32 23.68
CA PHE A 586 -9.14 -10.30 24.98
C PHE A 586 -8.62 -9.23 25.96
N ARG A 587 -8.03 -8.16 25.43
CA ARG A 587 -7.46 -7.06 26.21
C ARG A 587 -8.56 -6.08 26.60
N ASN A 588 -8.47 -5.56 27.83
CA ASN A 588 -9.32 -4.45 28.30
C ASN A 588 -8.52 -3.15 28.20
N THR A 589 -9.08 -2.18 27.51
CA THR A 589 -8.53 -0.83 27.38
C THR A 589 -9.61 0.21 27.62
N SER A 590 -9.23 1.40 28.10
CA SER A 590 -10.16 2.51 28.28
C SER A 590 -10.72 2.99 26.91
N LEU A 591 -11.91 3.59 26.94
CA LEU A 591 -12.49 4.21 25.74
C LEU A 591 -11.60 5.32 25.21
N LYS A 592 -11.00 6.12 26.12
CA LYS A 592 -10.02 7.16 25.78
C LYS A 592 -8.84 6.59 24.99
N PHE A 593 -8.18 5.54 25.47
CA PHE A 593 -7.02 4.94 24.79
C PHE A 593 -7.38 4.43 23.38
N ARG A 594 -8.55 3.77 23.25
CA ARG A 594 -9.07 3.29 21.96
C ARG A 594 -9.34 4.47 21.01
N GLY A 595 -9.95 5.55 21.50
CA GLY A 595 -10.20 6.78 20.74
C GLY A 595 -8.92 7.47 20.29
N ASP A 596 -7.98 7.68 21.22
CA ASP A 596 -6.70 8.37 20.94
C ASP A 596 -5.86 7.67 19.86
N VAL A 597 -5.89 6.33 19.82
CA VAL A 597 -5.23 5.56 18.75
C VAL A 597 -6.02 5.65 17.45
N ALA A 598 -7.34 5.52 17.51
CA ALA A 598 -8.21 5.50 16.34
C ALA A 598 -8.26 6.86 15.60
N TYR A 599 -7.99 7.98 16.27
CA TYR A 599 -8.00 9.30 15.64
C TYR A 599 -7.01 9.41 14.45
N PHE A 600 -5.90 8.69 14.47
CA PHE A 600 -4.89 8.77 13.43
C PHE A 600 -5.20 7.83 12.25
N GLY A 601 -6.28 8.15 11.56
CA GLY A 601 -6.78 7.41 10.40
C GLY A 601 -8.15 7.92 9.95
N SER A 602 -8.84 7.12 9.12
CA SER A 602 -10.26 7.28 8.79
C SER A 602 -11.06 6.67 9.93
N PHE A 603 -11.63 7.56 10.76
CA PHE A 603 -12.16 7.23 12.06
C PHE A 603 -13.55 6.60 12.02
N GLY A 604 -13.77 5.61 12.88
CA GLY A 604 -15.07 4.96 13.04
C GLY A 604 -15.22 4.19 14.34
N TYR A 605 -16.32 3.45 14.44
CA TYR A 605 -16.65 2.59 15.56
C TYR A 605 -17.03 1.19 15.09
N GLU A 606 -16.64 0.18 15.86
CA GLU A 606 -17.05 -1.22 15.70
C GLU A 606 -17.53 -1.79 17.04
N LEU A 607 -18.63 -1.24 17.57
CA LEU A 607 -19.26 -1.68 18.82
C LEU A 607 -20.73 -1.25 18.87
N ASP A 608 -21.51 -1.86 19.76
CA ASP A 608 -22.87 -1.44 20.04
C ASP A 608 -22.87 -0.28 21.06
N LEU A 609 -23.03 0.96 20.59
CA LEU A 609 -23.09 2.15 21.43
C LEU A 609 -24.23 2.12 22.45
N GLY A 610 -25.25 1.29 22.22
CA GLY A 610 -26.37 1.11 23.16
C GLY A 610 -26.00 0.33 24.42
N ARG A 611 -24.81 -0.30 24.47
CA ARG A 611 -24.31 -1.06 25.63
C ARG A 611 -23.38 -0.25 26.54
N LEU A 612 -22.99 0.95 26.10
CA LEU A 612 -22.14 1.85 26.87
C LEU A 612 -22.89 2.46 28.10
N SER A 613 -22.13 2.77 29.13
CA SER A 613 -22.65 3.59 30.22
C SER A 613 -23.02 5.00 29.73
N PRO A 614 -23.86 5.75 30.43
CA PRO A 614 -24.15 7.13 30.08
C PRO A 614 -22.88 8.00 29.97
N GLU A 615 -21.92 7.78 30.85
CA GLU A 615 -20.64 8.51 30.90
C GLU A 615 -19.78 8.16 29.67
N GLU A 616 -19.65 6.88 29.32
CA GLU A 616 -18.95 6.44 28.12
C GLU A 616 -19.62 6.94 26.84
N PHE A 617 -20.94 7.00 26.82
CA PHE A 617 -21.68 7.53 25.67
C PHE A 617 -21.45 9.05 25.47
N GLU A 618 -21.34 9.82 26.54
CA GLU A 618 -20.94 11.23 26.43
C GLU A 618 -19.49 11.37 25.96
N GLU A 619 -18.58 10.49 26.40
CA GLU A 619 -17.19 10.45 25.90
C GLU A 619 -17.17 10.17 24.38
N VAL A 620 -17.99 9.25 23.86
CA VAL A 620 -18.13 9.01 22.41
C VAL A 620 -18.55 10.29 21.67
N LYS A 621 -19.50 11.06 22.21
CA LYS A 621 -19.93 12.35 21.61
C LYS A 621 -18.76 13.34 21.54
N GLU A 622 -17.95 13.42 22.58
CA GLU A 622 -16.77 14.30 22.58
C GLU A 622 -15.70 13.80 21.58
N GLN A 623 -15.46 12.48 21.47
CA GLN A 623 -14.59 11.90 20.44
C GLN A 623 -15.06 12.28 19.03
N ILE A 624 -16.34 12.19 18.75
CA ILE A 624 -16.92 12.55 17.44
C ILE A 624 -16.78 14.06 17.17
N LYS A 625 -17.00 14.91 18.16
CA LYS A 625 -16.79 16.37 18.03
C LYS A 625 -15.33 16.69 17.74
N PHE A 626 -14.41 16.04 18.44
CA PHE A 626 -12.97 16.17 18.21
C PHE A 626 -12.62 15.82 16.75
N MET A 627 -13.06 14.65 16.28
CA MET A 627 -12.81 14.24 14.91
C MET A 627 -13.44 15.18 13.87
N LYS A 628 -14.68 15.64 14.08
CA LYS A 628 -15.30 16.61 13.14
C LYS A 628 -14.51 17.92 13.05
N LYS A 629 -13.86 18.34 14.15
CA LYS A 629 -13.01 19.54 14.17
C LYS A 629 -11.67 19.31 13.49
N TYR A 630 -11.02 18.17 13.71
CA TYR A 630 -9.62 17.97 13.38
C TYR A 630 -9.35 16.97 12.25
N ARG A 631 -10.35 16.25 11.72
CA ARG A 631 -10.13 15.21 10.70
C ARG A 631 -9.44 15.73 9.43
N GLN A 632 -9.67 16.99 9.05
CA GLN A 632 -8.99 17.62 7.93
C GLN A 632 -7.47 17.70 8.18
N LEU A 633 -7.07 18.14 9.37
CA LEU A 633 -5.66 18.16 9.78
C LEU A 633 -5.09 16.74 9.82
N ILE A 634 -5.79 15.79 10.43
CA ILE A 634 -5.31 14.41 10.60
C ILE A 634 -5.14 13.72 9.25
N GLN A 635 -6.11 13.82 8.35
CA GLN A 635 -6.09 13.10 7.07
C GLN A 635 -5.19 13.74 6.01
N TYR A 636 -4.93 15.05 6.08
CA TYR A 636 -4.21 15.80 5.05
C TYR A 636 -2.97 16.56 5.55
N GLY A 637 -2.70 16.53 6.85
CA GLY A 637 -1.47 17.08 7.41
C GLY A 637 -0.26 16.19 7.18
N THR A 638 0.93 16.72 7.46
CA THR A 638 2.19 15.97 7.38
C THR A 638 2.37 15.12 8.62
N PHE A 639 2.51 13.81 8.44
CA PHE A 639 2.62 12.85 9.53
C PHE A 639 4.07 12.55 9.87
N TYR A 640 4.41 12.62 11.15
CA TYR A 640 5.74 12.33 11.71
C TYR A 640 5.67 11.16 12.68
N ARG A 641 6.43 10.09 12.43
CA ARG A 641 6.75 9.07 13.42
C ARG A 641 7.83 9.62 14.34
N ILE A 642 7.69 9.38 15.65
CA ILE A 642 8.56 9.98 16.67
C ILE A 642 9.14 8.91 17.58
N LYS A 643 8.31 8.04 18.16
CA LYS A 643 8.78 6.90 18.98
C LYS A 643 8.28 5.61 18.36
N ASP A 644 9.21 4.71 18.12
CA ASP A 644 8.97 3.43 17.45
C ASP A 644 8.47 2.38 18.44
N PRO A 645 7.23 1.89 18.33
CA PRO A 645 6.70 0.85 19.20
C PRO A 645 7.45 -0.49 19.08
N PHE A 646 8.13 -0.75 17.94
CA PHE A 646 8.93 -1.97 17.76
C PHE A 646 10.28 -1.91 18.52
N ALA A 647 10.74 -0.72 18.90
CA ALA A 647 11.98 -0.52 19.63
C ALA A 647 11.80 -0.42 21.15
N GLY A 648 10.57 -0.22 21.63
CA GLY A 648 10.36 0.03 23.05
C GLY A 648 8.91 -0.12 23.53
N ASN A 649 8.63 0.46 24.69
CA ASN A 649 7.33 0.38 25.36
C ASN A 649 6.46 1.62 25.12
N GLU A 650 6.95 2.56 24.33
CA GLU A 650 6.28 3.81 24.00
C GLU A 650 6.13 3.94 22.48
N ALA A 651 5.00 4.46 22.06
CA ALA A 651 4.77 4.91 20.70
C ALA A 651 4.47 6.41 20.70
N ALA A 652 4.88 7.12 19.67
CA ALA A 652 4.52 8.52 19.51
C ALA A 652 4.56 8.92 18.04
N TRP A 653 3.59 9.74 17.66
CA TRP A 653 3.47 10.30 16.34
C TRP A 653 2.75 11.65 16.36
N MET A 654 2.89 12.42 15.31
CA MET A 654 2.31 13.75 15.22
C MET A 654 1.86 14.06 13.80
N VAL A 655 0.78 14.81 13.66
CA VAL A 655 0.35 15.41 12.41
C VAL A 655 0.51 16.92 12.52
N VAL A 656 1.11 17.55 11.52
CA VAL A 656 1.33 19.00 11.44
C VAL A 656 0.58 19.53 10.22
N SER A 657 -0.14 20.65 10.38
CA SER A 657 -0.79 21.33 9.25
C SER A 657 0.21 21.83 8.21
N PRO A 658 -0.16 21.93 6.93
CA PRO A 658 0.75 22.42 5.88
C PRO A 658 1.30 23.82 6.14
N ASP A 659 0.51 24.69 6.79
CA ASP A 659 0.91 26.03 7.19
C ASP A 659 1.66 26.09 8.55
N LYS A 660 1.86 24.93 9.18
CA LYS A 660 2.51 24.73 10.49
C LYS A 660 1.86 25.48 11.66
N LYS A 661 0.59 25.88 11.50
CA LYS A 661 -0.12 26.60 12.57
C LYS A 661 -0.77 25.70 13.59
N GLN A 662 -1.03 24.45 13.21
CA GLN A 662 -1.67 23.47 14.09
C GLN A 662 -0.91 22.14 14.02
N ALA A 663 -0.83 21.46 15.17
CA ALA A 663 -0.37 20.08 15.22
C ALA A 663 -1.14 19.30 16.29
N ILE A 664 -1.26 17.99 16.04
CA ILE A 664 -1.80 17.02 17.01
C ILE A 664 -0.73 15.97 17.24
N PHE A 665 -0.29 15.88 18.48
CA PHE A 665 0.74 14.94 18.90
C PHE A 665 0.13 13.90 19.84
N GLY A 666 0.24 12.61 19.48
CA GLY A 666 -0.17 11.46 20.29
C GLY A 666 1.02 10.79 20.94
N PHE A 667 0.95 10.59 22.25
CA PHE A 667 1.90 9.81 23.04
C PHE A 667 1.18 8.62 23.66
N TYR A 668 1.79 7.44 23.56
CA TYR A 668 1.24 6.17 24.04
C TYR A 668 2.28 5.38 24.82
N ARG A 669 1.88 4.80 25.95
CA ARG A 669 2.68 3.85 26.73
C ARG A 669 1.89 2.57 26.92
N MET A 670 2.47 1.45 26.49
CA MET A 670 1.77 0.16 26.50
C MET A 670 1.69 -0.45 27.90
N LEU A 671 2.81 -0.54 28.59
CA LEU A 671 2.87 -1.13 29.92
C LEU A 671 3.45 -0.14 30.95
N SER A 672 2.83 -0.04 32.10
CA SER A 672 3.37 0.69 33.24
C SER A 672 4.53 -0.09 33.88
N LYS A 673 5.62 0.61 34.21
CA LYS A 673 6.79 0.04 34.86
C LYS A 673 7.09 0.82 36.13
N SER A 674 7.65 0.15 37.13
CA SER A 674 8.08 0.81 38.38
C SER A 674 9.29 1.71 38.13
N CYS A 675 9.35 2.85 38.80
CA CYS A 675 10.49 3.79 38.78
C CYS A 675 10.95 4.19 37.38
N MET A 676 9.99 4.45 36.48
CA MET A 676 10.32 4.91 35.12
C MET A 676 10.91 6.32 35.15
N PRO A 677 11.93 6.59 34.31
CA PRO A 677 12.34 7.96 34.07
C PRO A 677 11.20 8.75 33.39
N PHE A 678 11.20 10.07 33.55
CA PHE A 678 10.28 10.90 32.76
C PHE A 678 10.62 10.79 31.27
N SER A 679 9.57 10.78 30.43
CA SER A 679 9.72 10.69 28.99
C SER A 679 9.75 12.10 28.39
N LEU A 680 10.83 12.41 27.69
CA LEU A 680 11.01 13.65 26.93
C LEU A 680 10.93 13.34 25.44
N THR A 681 10.07 14.06 24.72
CA THR A 681 9.82 13.82 23.30
C THR A 681 10.02 15.09 22.49
N LYS A 682 10.91 15.04 21.50
CA LYS A 682 11.12 16.13 20.54
C LYS A 682 10.07 16.06 19.44
N LEU A 683 9.51 17.20 19.05
CA LEU A 683 8.41 17.32 18.10
C LEU A 683 8.90 17.90 16.76
N PRO A 684 9.23 17.09 15.75
CA PRO A 684 9.76 17.55 14.48
C PRO A 684 8.69 18.26 13.62
N GLY A 685 9.13 19.04 12.63
CA GLY A 685 8.25 19.58 11.58
C GLY A 685 7.51 20.87 11.91
N LEU A 686 7.62 21.39 13.14
CA LEU A 686 7.05 22.67 13.54
C LEU A 686 7.79 23.86 12.90
N ASP A 687 7.23 25.06 13.01
CA ASP A 687 7.95 26.31 12.68
C ASP A 687 8.79 26.73 13.88
N GLU A 688 10.12 26.75 13.72
CA GLU A 688 11.05 27.13 14.79
C GLU A 688 10.81 28.54 15.37
N ASN A 689 10.26 29.44 14.56
CA ASN A 689 10.04 30.85 14.91
C ASN A 689 8.66 31.14 15.50
N ALA A 690 7.73 30.18 15.40
CA ALA A 690 6.39 30.33 15.98
C ALA A 690 6.38 29.99 17.46
N THR A 691 5.47 30.60 18.22
CA THR A 691 5.11 30.18 19.56
C THR A 691 3.84 29.35 19.49
N TYR A 692 3.84 28.18 20.11
CA TYR A 692 2.72 27.26 20.16
C TYR A 692 2.13 27.24 21.54
N HIS A 693 0.84 27.50 21.62
CA HIS A 693 0.03 27.21 22.79
C HIS A 693 -0.30 25.71 22.81
N VAL A 694 0.00 25.03 23.93
CA VAL A 694 -0.12 23.58 24.06
C VAL A 694 -1.17 23.23 25.10
N THR A 695 -2.16 22.45 24.68
CA THR A 695 -3.19 21.86 25.57
C THR A 695 -3.11 20.35 25.55
N ILE A 696 -3.41 19.71 26.69
CA ILE A 696 -3.46 18.25 26.83
C ILE A 696 -4.92 17.80 26.84
N ASP A 697 -5.24 16.78 26.05
CA ASP A 697 -6.57 16.18 25.97
C ASP A 697 -7.70 17.20 25.72
N ASN A 698 -7.36 18.35 25.09
CA ASN A 698 -8.25 19.49 24.84
C ASN A 698 -8.87 20.12 26.11
N VAL A 699 -8.28 19.92 27.26
CA VAL A 699 -8.81 20.36 28.57
C VAL A 699 -7.74 21.06 29.41
N GLU A 700 -6.56 20.48 29.55
CA GLU A 700 -5.51 20.96 30.46
C GLU A 700 -4.53 21.88 29.73
N GLU A 701 -4.36 23.10 30.24
CA GLU A 701 -3.39 24.07 29.74
C GLU A 701 -1.98 23.71 30.18
N MET A 702 -1.09 23.48 29.21
CA MET A 702 0.33 23.21 29.49
C MET A 702 1.18 24.48 29.41
N GLY A 703 0.75 25.46 28.60
CA GLY A 703 1.45 26.73 28.39
C GLY A 703 1.91 26.95 26.96
N SER A 704 2.70 28.02 26.75
CA SER A 704 3.22 28.40 25.42
C SER A 704 4.71 28.12 25.33
N PHE A 705 5.13 27.52 24.21
CA PHE A 705 6.49 27.10 23.91
C PHE A 705 6.89 27.53 22.52
N THR A 706 8.13 27.92 22.30
CA THR A 706 8.61 28.17 20.94
C THR A 706 8.75 26.85 20.17
N GLY A 707 8.53 26.88 18.84
CA GLY A 707 8.77 25.71 18.02
C GLY A 707 10.19 25.19 18.12
N ALA A 708 11.17 26.10 18.28
CA ALA A 708 12.57 25.73 18.53
C ALA A 708 12.76 24.93 19.83
N GLU A 709 12.08 25.29 20.93
CA GLU A 709 12.10 24.51 22.19
C GLU A 709 11.50 23.13 21.98
N LEU A 710 10.32 23.04 21.38
CA LEU A 710 9.62 21.78 21.13
C LEU A 710 10.43 20.84 20.23
N MET A 711 11.07 21.37 19.20
CA MET A 711 11.88 20.59 18.25
C MET A 711 13.24 20.16 18.82
N ARG A 712 13.89 20.97 19.65
CA ARG A 712 15.27 20.74 20.10
C ARG A 712 15.37 20.23 21.51
N ALA A 713 14.63 20.82 22.44
CA ALA A 713 14.58 20.39 23.83
C ALA A 713 13.50 19.30 24.06
N GLY A 714 12.33 19.47 23.46
CA GLY A 714 11.23 18.54 23.54
C GLY A 714 10.21 18.87 24.63
N LEU A 715 9.20 18.02 24.73
CA LEU A 715 8.07 18.13 25.65
C LEU A 715 8.09 16.95 26.62
N VAL A 716 7.80 17.17 27.89
CA VAL A 716 7.62 16.10 28.87
C VAL A 716 6.26 15.45 28.62
N THR A 717 6.25 14.16 28.28
CA THR A 717 5.06 13.43 27.83
C THR A 717 4.49 12.48 28.90
N THR A 718 5.25 12.20 29.95
CA THR A 718 4.79 11.37 31.07
C THR A 718 4.34 12.22 32.24
N ASP A 719 3.34 11.74 32.93
CA ASP A 719 2.90 12.33 34.19
C ASP A 719 3.92 12.10 35.32
N GLU A 720 3.85 12.88 36.37
CA GLU A 720 4.65 12.75 37.59
C GLU A 720 4.39 11.47 38.37
N ALA A 721 3.47 10.66 37.91
CA ALA A 721 2.94 9.52 38.64
C ALA A 721 3.72 8.23 38.47
N CYS A 722 4.99 8.20 38.79
CA CYS A 722 5.66 6.97 39.15
C CYS A 722 6.10 7.04 40.63
N GLY A 723 5.20 6.75 41.54
CA GLY A 723 5.49 6.80 42.93
C GLY A 723 4.60 5.91 43.77
N GLU A 724 5.02 5.65 44.99
CA GLU A 724 4.33 4.82 45.96
C GLU A 724 3.05 5.45 46.54
N GLN A 725 2.73 6.69 46.22
CA GLN A 725 1.63 7.42 46.84
C GLN A 725 0.44 7.59 45.90
N LYS A 726 -0.65 6.93 46.24
CA LYS A 726 -1.98 7.31 45.78
C LYS A 726 -2.41 8.57 46.51
N THR A 727 -2.51 9.70 45.82
CA THR A 727 -3.27 10.84 46.33
C THR A 727 -4.70 10.72 45.84
N GLU A 728 -5.68 11.13 46.66
CA GLU A 728 -7.11 11.04 46.30
C GLU A 728 -7.46 11.85 45.05
N GLU A 729 -6.57 12.70 44.55
CA GLU A 729 -6.78 13.62 43.42
C GLU A 729 -6.13 13.14 42.11
N LYS A 730 -5.23 12.13 42.10
CA LYS A 730 -4.58 11.64 40.88
C LYS A 730 -4.89 10.18 40.61
N VAL A 731 -5.59 9.93 39.52
CA VAL A 731 -5.79 8.58 39.00
C VAL A 731 -4.49 8.17 38.32
N PHE A 732 -3.79 7.18 38.88
CA PHE A 732 -2.64 6.58 38.22
C PHE A 732 -3.14 5.78 37.02
N CYS A 733 -2.72 6.19 35.84
CA CYS A 733 -2.95 5.40 34.65
C CYS A 733 -2.02 4.18 34.68
N GLY A 734 -2.59 3.00 34.71
CA GLY A 734 -1.90 1.72 34.59
C GLY A 734 -1.35 1.49 33.18
N ASP A 735 -1.48 0.26 32.70
CA ASP A 735 -1.17 -0.10 31.32
C ASP A 735 -2.10 0.62 30.33
N PHE A 736 -1.65 0.73 29.09
CA PHE A 736 -2.40 1.34 27.98
C PHE A 736 -2.77 2.82 28.25
N TYR A 737 -1.74 3.59 28.54
CA TYR A 737 -1.85 5.02 28.80
C TYR A 737 -1.66 5.83 27.50
N SER A 738 -2.48 6.88 27.30
CA SER A 738 -2.34 7.81 26.18
C SER A 738 -2.54 9.26 26.62
N ARG A 739 -1.90 10.18 25.89
CA ARG A 739 -2.10 11.62 25.93
C ARG A 739 -2.12 12.20 24.52
N LEU A 740 -3.04 13.09 24.28
CA LEU A 740 -3.08 13.92 23.08
C LEU A 740 -2.68 15.36 23.43
N PHE A 741 -1.75 15.89 22.66
CA PHE A 741 -1.32 17.27 22.77
C PHE A 741 -1.78 18.05 21.54
N LEU A 742 -2.52 19.13 21.75
CA LEU A 742 -2.92 20.03 20.68
C LEU A 742 -1.98 21.24 20.72
N LEU A 743 -1.42 21.59 19.59
CA LEU A 743 -0.51 22.72 19.43
C LEU A 743 -1.14 23.70 18.46
N GLU A 744 -1.33 24.94 18.88
CA GLU A 744 -1.87 26.03 18.07
C GLU A 744 -0.89 27.20 18.10
N ALA A 745 -0.42 27.65 16.91
CA ALA A 745 0.49 28.78 16.79
C ALA A 745 -0.27 30.08 17.10
N GLU A 746 0.35 30.97 17.94
CA GLU A 746 -0.15 32.29 18.32
C GLU A 746 -0.09 33.29 17.14
#